data_de8cbfbc3a1678a62ee733c109d1cbd5
#
_entry.id   de8cbfbc3a1678a62ee733c109d1cbd5
#
_cell.length_a   1.000
_cell.length_b   1.000
_cell.length_c   1.000
_cell.angle_alpha   90.00
_cell.angle_beta   90.00
_cell.angle_gamma   90.00
#
_symmetry.space_group_name_H-M   'P 1'
#
loop_
_entity.id
_entity.type
_entity.pdbx_description
1 polymer ?
#
loop_
_entity_poly.entity_id
_entity_poly.type
_entity_poly.pdbx_seq_one_letter_code
_entity_poly.pdbx_strand_id
1 'polypeptide(L)'
;MTKRLPHISVIRFSLLSAFILLCLLFPGTALTQESVSTEEWDISADKITRYEKPMSIVAEGNIVLIKRRKIPPKPPVADLEVSRWSDLLEEAPAPVEVTPEDLPEEVEDVYETQVTIKADWVTYDIALNTIKARGNVSVTSEDEQLLADQAVVNLEQETGTFKNATILRDEYDLHLEGEVIEKTGYRTYHIENGWVITCKVKEGKTPPWSFATKDAVIEQDGYAVLKHAKFNVKNVPIFYSPWLMVPVKNKRQTGLLFPEIGSSDNNGFTFNIPFFWNISDSTDMTIYTEYMVNRGYMPGLEFRYVKAAEDKGLAMANYLNDDLTSSSEVGYYADTGFTHTNKDRYWIRAKADQDFGSGWTSRLDIDVVSDRDYLTEFNSGITGFNSSNDRFLDSFGRSLENRTDDQRSNSLNLLKTWGPMSLTANLLAVNDVRANRSGAYPLWNLPAVDFNGGIPLGGFGNVNLNWDATYVYFWREEGTGGHRIDLYPRFSAPIPLSPYLESRAEVGIRDTYYSVQEFGDAEWEEDSGQNRFLYDIHGEIGTSLMRNYPLSGGNNRSFYHQLRPYVEYDFLPDEDQDDLPYFTSVDRIEQRSEITYGFDNFFELQENNDLERDYGYFKIKQSYSFLSEDSDEPFSFINVKLGWLPLSSMDISYKTDIDVYDSGFVRHNVEALYNTGRGDRFGVEYVFDDIDNTEQINALIKTALIANWRANFKIEHSISEDETNEMNLSLIYQALCWSVEFATEYTPADTSFLVVFNLANIGSPIGLSF
;
A
#
# COMPACT_ATOMS: atom_id res chain seq x y z
N MET A 1 3.61 42.73 46.86
CA MET A 1 3.07 43.69 45.87
C MET A 1 2.51 42.89 44.73
N THR A 2 1.19 42.88 44.69
CA THR A 2 0.31 42.21 43.72
C THR A 2 0.38 42.86 42.34
N LYS A 3 0.51 42.09 41.26
CA LYS A 3 0.07 42.50 39.94
C LYS A 3 -0.67 41.34 39.22
N ARG A 4 -1.89 41.72 38.82
CA ARG A 4 -2.95 40.92 38.27
C ARG A 4 -2.68 40.45 36.83
N LEU A 5 -3.14 39.24 36.53
CA LEU A 5 -3.39 38.73 35.20
C LEU A 5 -4.65 39.38 34.58
N PRO A 6 -4.72 39.60 33.26
CA PRO A 6 -5.97 39.96 32.61
C PRO A 6 -6.76 38.72 32.13
N HIS A 7 -8.06 38.82 32.30
CA HIS A 7 -9.10 37.90 31.88
C HIS A 7 -9.11 37.69 30.35
N ILE A 8 -9.20 36.45 29.91
CA ILE A 8 -9.69 36.10 28.58
C ILE A 8 -11.14 35.66 28.73
N SER A 9 -11.99 36.44 28.11
CA SER A 9 -13.45 36.24 28.08
C SER A 9 -13.83 35.09 27.14
N VAL A 10 -14.70 34.27 27.68
CA VAL A 10 -15.45 33.18 27.06
C VAL A 10 -16.38 33.76 25.98
N ILE A 11 -16.23 33.35 24.72
CA ILE A 11 -17.26 33.42 23.69
C ILE A 11 -17.87 32.02 23.54
N ARG A 12 -19.08 31.90 24.08
CA ARG A 12 -19.91 30.70 23.96
C ARG A 12 -20.91 30.84 22.81
N PHE A 13 -21.04 29.75 22.04
CA PHE A 13 -22.26 29.22 21.44
C PHE A 13 -23.25 30.18 20.72
N SER A 14 -23.26 30.08 19.38
CA SER A 14 -24.47 30.42 18.57
C SER A 14 -24.38 29.88 17.12
N LEU A 15 -24.00 28.62 16.89
CA LEU A 15 -24.04 28.01 15.54
C LEU A 15 -24.72 26.63 15.46
N LEU A 16 -25.31 26.15 16.55
CA LEU A 16 -26.03 24.87 16.56
C LEU A 16 -27.56 25.00 16.39
N SER A 17 -28.11 26.17 16.42
CA SER A 17 -29.56 26.41 16.32
C SER A 17 -30.07 26.76 14.92
N ALA A 18 -29.17 27.04 13.95
CA ALA A 18 -29.55 27.37 12.57
C ALA A 18 -29.66 26.14 11.65
N PHE A 19 -29.09 24.99 12.02
CA PHE A 19 -29.10 23.79 11.18
C PHE A 19 -30.34 22.89 11.40
N ILE A 20 -31.03 23.03 12.54
CA ILE A 20 -32.23 22.24 12.86
C ILE A 20 -33.51 22.84 12.24
N LEU A 21 -33.49 24.11 11.87
CA LEU A 21 -34.69 24.78 11.30
C LEU A 21 -34.80 24.70 9.78
N LEU A 22 -33.76 24.19 9.08
CA LEU A 22 -33.77 24.06 7.62
C LEU A 22 -34.23 22.67 7.12
N CYS A 23 -34.40 21.70 8.01
CA CYS A 23 -34.87 20.34 7.67
C CYS A 23 -36.38 20.14 7.77
N LEU A 24 -37.17 21.21 8.13
CA LEU A 24 -38.61 21.10 8.32
C LEU A 24 -39.46 21.74 7.21
N LEU A 25 -38.89 22.12 6.07
CA LEU A 25 -39.63 22.82 5.01
C LEU A 25 -39.74 22.11 3.67
N PHE A 26 -39.49 20.79 3.59
CA PHE A 26 -39.89 20.02 2.44
C PHE A 26 -40.83 18.88 2.85
N PRO A 27 -42.14 18.99 2.59
CA PRO A 27 -43.00 17.83 2.64
C PRO A 27 -42.69 16.96 1.42
N GLY A 28 -41.82 15.96 1.59
CA GLY A 28 -41.68 14.88 0.65
C GLY A 28 -42.97 14.08 0.61
N THR A 29 -43.75 14.24 -0.46
CA THR A 29 -44.81 13.29 -0.79
C THR A 29 -44.20 11.93 -1.06
N ALA A 30 -44.20 11.09 -0.04
CA ALA A 30 -43.97 9.67 -0.22
C ALA A 30 -45.15 9.11 -1.05
N LEU A 31 -44.90 8.87 -2.32
CA LEU A 31 -45.72 7.98 -3.10
C LEU A 31 -45.46 6.58 -2.55
N THR A 32 -46.31 6.12 -1.63
CA THR A 32 -46.47 4.71 -1.30
C THR A 32 -47.01 4.01 -2.53
N GLN A 33 -46.13 3.39 -3.30
CA GLN A 33 -46.51 2.41 -4.29
C GLN A 33 -46.85 1.15 -3.46
N GLU A 34 -48.11 0.91 -3.21
CA GLU A 34 -48.63 -0.38 -2.76
C GLU A 34 -48.29 -1.42 -3.84
N SER A 35 -47.19 -2.13 -3.65
CA SER A 35 -46.92 -3.36 -4.39
C SER A 35 -47.84 -4.43 -3.82
N VAL A 36 -48.93 -4.74 -4.53
CA VAL A 36 -49.72 -5.94 -4.29
C VAL A 36 -48.82 -7.12 -4.67
N SER A 37 -48.10 -7.69 -3.73
CA SER A 37 -47.37 -8.95 -3.92
C SER A 37 -48.36 -10.09 -3.77
N THR A 38 -48.76 -10.74 -4.87
CA THR A 38 -49.45 -12.01 -4.83
C THR A 38 -48.43 -13.11 -4.54
N GLU A 39 -48.24 -13.41 -3.26
CA GLU A 39 -47.39 -14.53 -2.81
C GLU A 39 -48.27 -15.79 -2.80
N GLU A 40 -47.89 -16.80 -3.58
CA GLU A 40 -48.58 -18.09 -3.62
C GLU A 40 -47.71 -19.18 -3.00
N TRP A 41 -48.29 -20.01 -2.11
CA TRP A 41 -47.68 -21.19 -1.56
C TRP A 41 -48.25 -22.44 -2.22
N ASP A 42 -47.40 -23.27 -2.82
CA ASP A 42 -47.72 -24.57 -3.35
C ASP A 42 -47.35 -25.66 -2.37
N ILE A 43 -48.24 -26.58 -2.08
CA ILE A 43 -48.02 -27.74 -1.19
C ILE A 43 -48.18 -29.03 -1.98
N SER A 44 -47.12 -29.87 -1.98
CA SER A 44 -47.14 -31.23 -2.53
C SER A 44 -46.79 -32.23 -1.44
N ALA A 45 -47.55 -33.33 -1.29
CA ALA A 45 -47.29 -34.40 -0.32
C ALA A 45 -48.00 -35.69 -0.72
N ASP A 46 -47.60 -36.83 -0.14
CA ASP A 46 -48.25 -38.10 -0.36
C ASP A 46 -49.68 -38.10 0.17
N LYS A 47 -49.95 -37.41 1.28
CA LYS A 47 -51.28 -37.26 1.88
C LYS A 47 -51.41 -35.85 2.50
N ILE A 48 -52.51 -35.17 2.16
CA ILE A 48 -52.86 -33.85 2.69
C ILE A 48 -54.25 -33.95 3.37
N THR A 49 -54.33 -33.48 4.62
CA THR A 49 -55.55 -33.44 5.42
C THR A 49 -55.82 -32.01 5.89
N ARG A 50 -57.01 -31.47 5.59
CA ARG A 50 -57.43 -30.13 6.05
C ARG A 50 -58.40 -30.25 7.22
N TYR A 51 -58.14 -29.49 8.28
CA TYR A 51 -58.99 -29.38 9.46
C TYR A 51 -59.63 -27.98 9.49
N GLU A 52 -60.94 -27.93 9.86
CA GLU A 52 -61.67 -26.66 9.91
C GLU A 52 -61.60 -26.00 11.31
N LYS A 53 -61.33 -26.80 12.37
CA LYS A 53 -61.24 -26.32 13.75
C LYS A 53 -60.17 -27.09 14.53
N PRO A 54 -58.98 -26.54 14.81
CA PRO A 54 -58.49 -25.27 14.25
C PRO A 54 -58.26 -25.35 12.75
N MET A 55 -58.29 -24.19 12.05
CA MET A 55 -58.05 -24.13 10.63
C MET A 55 -56.57 -24.44 10.34
N SER A 56 -56.31 -25.69 9.94
CA SER A 56 -54.93 -26.17 9.74
C SER A 56 -54.86 -27.19 8.60
N ILE A 57 -53.70 -27.28 7.99
CA ILE A 57 -53.36 -28.27 6.98
C ILE A 57 -52.28 -29.19 7.54
N VAL A 58 -52.49 -30.48 7.50
CA VAL A 58 -51.50 -31.50 7.85
C VAL A 58 -51.11 -32.25 6.58
N ALA A 59 -49.81 -32.29 6.29
CA ALA A 59 -49.21 -33.02 5.19
C ALA A 59 -48.29 -34.13 5.73
N GLU A 60 -48.32 -35.30 5.10
CA GLU A 60 -47.55 -36.49 5.46
C GLU A 60 -46.90 -37.10 4.22
N GLY A 61 -45.62 -37.46 4.33
CA GLY A 61 -44.82 -38.15 3.31
C GLY A 61 -44.34 -37.23 2.17
N ASN A 62 -43.06 -37.24 1.88
CA ASN A 62 -42.37 -36.52 0.77
C ASN A 62 -42.89 -35.10 0.52
N ILE A 63 -42.97 -34.31 1.58
CA ILE A 63 -43.58 -32.99 1.54
C ILE A 63 -42.64 -31.98 0.89
N VAL A 64 -43.18 -31.16 -0.03
CA VAL A 64 -42.49 -30.02 -0.63
C VAL A 64 -43.44 -28.83 -0.61
N LEU A 65 -43.05 -27.76 0.11
CA LEU A 65 -43.73 -26.46 0.08
C LEU A 65 -42.85 -25.50 -0.70
N ILE A 66 -43.42 -24.77 -1.62
CA ILE A 66 -42.74 -23.80 -2.47
C ILE A 66 -43.44 -22.45 -2.33
N LYS A 67 -42.68 -21.41 -1.96
CA LYS A 67 -43.10 -20.03 -2.00
C LYS A 67 -42.62 -19.42 -3.32
N ARG A 68 -43.54 -18.89 -4.14
CA ARG A 68 -43.22 -18.25 -5.41
C ARG A 68 -43.59 -16.78 -5.38
N ARG A 69 -42.77 -15.97 -6.04
CA ARG A 69 -43.01 -14.53 -6.26
C ARG A 69 -43.19 -14.29 -7.77
N LYS A 70 -44.23 -13.54 -8.13
CA LYS A 70 -44.41 -13.08 -9.50
C LYS A 70 -43.38 -12.01 -9.82
N ILE A 71 -42.59 -12.22 -10.86
CA ILE A 71 -41.62 -11.20 -11.33
C ILE A 71 -42.38 -10.27 -12.29
N PRO A 72 -42.35 -8.93 -12.04
CA PRO A 72 -42.87 -7.99 -13.04
C PRO A 72 -42.06 -8.13 -14.34
N PRO A 73 -42.70 -8.12 -15.51
CA PRO A 73 -42.01 -8.25 -16.80
C PRO A 73 -40.95 -7.15 -16.90
N LYS A 74 -39.73 -7.55 -17.20
CA LYS A 74 -38.61 -6.62 -17.40
C LYS A 74 -38.97 -5.76 -18.62
N PRO A 75 -38.91 -4.40 -18.52
CA PRO A 75 -39.17 -3.56 -19.68
C PRO A 75 -38.18 -3.97 -20.80
N PRO A 76 -38.60 -4.02 -22.06
CA PRO A 76 -37.76 -4.38 -23.17
C PRO A 76 -36.57 -3.42 -23.18
N VAL A 77 -35.39 -3.94 -22.95
CA VAL A 77 -34.13 -3.21 -23.15
C VAL A 77 -33.98 -3.12 -24.66
N ALA A 78 -34.17 -1.94 -25.23
CA ALA A 78 -33.77 -1.72 -26.61
C ALA A 78 -32.25 -1.93 -26.66
N ASP A 79 -31.80 -2.93 -27.38
CA ASP A 79 -30.41 -3.15 -27.71
C ASP A 79 -29.93 -1.97 -28.60
N LEU A 80 -29.50 -0.90 -27.96
CA LEU A 80 -28.75 0.17 -28.62
C LEU A 80 -27.33 -0.36 -28.76
N GLU A 81 -27.02 -1.02 -29.87
CA GLU A 81 -25.66 -1.21 -30.32
C GLU A 81 -25.06 0.18 -30.64
N VAL A 82 -24.41 0.79 -29.64
CA VAL A 82 -23.60 2.00 -29.84
C VAL A 82 -22.33 1.58 -30.57
N SER A 83 -22.34 1.66 -31.90
CA SER A 83 -21.20 1.25 -32.72
C SER A 83 -20.18 2.34 -32.99
N ARG A 84 -20.45 3.63 -32.66
CA ARG A 84 -19.52 4.77 -32.83
C ARG A 84 -19.78 5.89 -31.80
N TRP A 85 -18.72 6.59 -31.43
CA TRP A 85 -18.76 7.79 -30.56
C TRP A 85 -19.57 8.97 -31.15
N SER A 86 -19.83 8.97 -32.48
CA SER A 86 -20.66 9.97 -33.16
C SER A 86 -22.15 9.86 -32.80
N ASP A 87 -22.61 8.68 -32.36
CA ASP A 87 -24.02 8.42 -32.08
C ASP A 87 -24.47 8.98 -30.71
N LEU A 88 -23.50 9.43 -29.90
CA LEU A 88 -23.75 10.09 -28.60
C LEU A 88 -23.99 11.61 -28.71
N LEU A 89 -23.82 12.18 -29.90
CA LEU A 89 -23.92 13.65 -30.15
C LEU A 89 -25.17 14.05 -30.95
N GLU A 90 -26.00 13.08 -31.39
CA GLU A 90 -27.28 13.39 -32.02
C GLU A 90 -28.38 13.49 -30.95
N GLU A 91 -29.25 14.49 -31.09
CA GLU A 91 -30.41 14.72 -30.23
C GLU A 91 -31.27 13.46 -30.15
N ALA A 92 -31.71 13.09 -28.96
CA ALA A 92 -32.55 11.94 -28.72
C ALA A 92 -33.81 11.98 -29.61
N PRO A 93 -34.13 10.90 -30.34
CA PRO A 93 -35.34 10.85 -31.16
C PRO A 93 -36.60 11.01 -30.28
N ALA A 94 -37.58 11.74 -30.80
CA ALA A 94 -38.84 11.98 -30.13
C ALA A 94 -39.54 10.63 -29.73
N PRO A 95 -40.23 10.58 -28.57
CA PRO A 95 -40.89 9.36 -28.13
C PRO A 95 -41.84 8.81 -29.22
N VAL A 96 -41.66 7.56 -29.60
CA VAL A 96 -42.54 6.87 -30.51
C VAL A 96 -43.85 6.56 -29.78
N GLU A 97 -44.95 7.09 -30.27
CA GLU A 97 -46.29 6.71 -29.80
C GLU A 97 -46.57 5.24 -30.18
N VAL A 98 -46.56 4.36 -29.18
CA VAL A 98 -46.88 2.93 -29.34
C VAL A 98 -48.41 2.80 -29.44
N THR A 99 -48.90 2.34 -30.58
CA THR A 99 -50.33 2.09 -30.75
C THR A 99 -50.73 0.79 -30.05
N PRO A 100 -52.05 0.63 -29.63
CA PRO A 100 -52.50 -0.57 -28.90
C PRO A 100 -52.41 -1.90 -29.66
N GLU A 101 -52.08 -1.89 -30.93
CA GLU A 101 -51.96 -3.09 -31.79
C GLU A 101 -50.54 -3.73 -31.73
N ASP A 102 -49.54 -3.08 -31.11
CA ASP A 102 -48.14 -3.56 -31.00
C ASP A 102 -47.84 -4.25 -29.67
N LEU A 103 -48.82 -4.52 -28.81
CA LEU A 103 -48.64 -5.28 -27.59
C LEU A 103 -48.59 -6.78 -27.90
N PRO A 104 -47.55 -7.52 -27.50
CA PRO A 104 -47.49 -8.96 -27.67
C PRO A 104 -48.59 -9.63 -26.85
N GLU A 105 -49.26 -10.61 -27.45
CA GLU A 105 -50.23 -11.50 -26.80
C GLU A 105 -49.63 -12.13 -25.55
N GLU A 106 -50.39 -12.08 -24.43
CA GLU A 106 -50.17 -12.74 -23.13
C GLU A 106 -48.69 -13.11 -22.79
N VAL A 107 -48.00 -12.20 -22.08
CA VAL A 107 -46.76 -12.56 -21.40
C VAL A 107 -47.12 -13.54 -20.29
N GLU A 108 -46.71 -14.82 -20.43
CA GLU A 108 -46.81 -15.79 -19.33
C GLU A 108 -46.16 -15.23 -18.07
N ASP A 109 -46.92 -15.23 -16.97
CA ASP A 109 -46.43 -14.77 -15.67
C ASP A 109 -45.21 -15.60 -15.24
N VAL A 110 -44.04 -14.98 -15.17
CA VAL A 110 -42.80 -15.63 -14.72
C VAL A 110 -42.77 -15.60 -13.20
N TYR A 111 -42.71 -16.80 -12.59
CA TYR A 111 -42.61 -16.97 -11.13
C TYR A 111 -41.22 -17.44 -10.75
N GLU A 112 -40.63 -16.78 -9.76
CA GLU A 112 -39.36 -17.16 -9.13
C GLU A 112 -39.64 -17.88 -7.80
N THR A 113 -38.92 -18.98 -7.57
CA THR A 113 -38.99 -19.71 -6.29
C THR A 113 -38.19 -19.00 -5.24
N GLN A 114 -38.82 -18.46 -4.22
CA GLN A 114 -38.15 -17.77 -3.10
C GLN A 114 -37.68 -18.71 -1.99
N VAL A 115 -38.57 -19.66 -1.60
CA VAL A 115 -38.29 -20.59 -0.50
C VAL A 115 -38.84 -21.95 -0.84
N THR A 116 -38.08 -23.02 -0.58
CA THR A 116 -38.52 -24.40 -0.67
C THR A 116 -38.34 -25.07 0.70
N ILE A 117 -39.42 -25.63 1.26
CA ILE A 117 -39.39 -26.40 2.51
C ILE A 117 -39.69 -27.86 2.18
N LYS A 118 -38.82 -28.77 2.64
CA LYS A 118 -39.04 -30.24 2.53
C LYS A 118 -39.06 -30.84 3.92
N ALA A 119 -39.90 -31.82 4.16
CA ALA A 119 -40.00 -32.56 5.43
C ALA A 119 -40.78 -33.87 5.26
N ASP A 120 -40.73 -34.74 6.27
CA ASP A 120 -41.52 -35.98 6.31
C ASP A 120 -42.95 -35.74 6.85
N TRP A 121 -43.10 -34.73 7.72
CA TRP A 121 -44.39 -34.34 8.30
C TRP A 121 -44.42 -32.80 8.49
N VAL A 122 -45.53 -32.18 8.10
CA VAL A 122 -45.76 -30.73 8.23
C VAL A 122 -47.17 -30.44 8.72
N THR A 123 -47.31 -29.49 9.65
CA THR A 123 -48.60 -28.87 9.97
C THR A 123 -48.50 -27.37 9.74
N TYR A 124 -49.39 -26.83 8.96
CA TYR A 124 -49.56 -25.40 8.74
C TYR A 124 -50.81 -24.91 9.48
N ASP A 125 -50.63 -24.09 10.49
CA ASP A 125 -51.68 -23.38 11.22
C ASP A 125 -51.96 -22.06 10.49
N ILE A 126 -53.12 -21.98 9.82
CA ILE A 126 -53.50 -20.85 8.98
C ILE A 126 -53.79 -19.61 9.83
N ALA A 127 -54.33 -19.79 11.06
CA ALA A 127 -54.70 -18.67 11.91
C ALA A 127 -53.49 -17.99 12.56
N LEU A 128 -52.42 -18.76 12.87
CA LEU A 128 -51.17 -18.29 13.47
C LEU A 128 -50.07 -18.09 12.43
N ASN A 129 -50.33 -18.36 11.18
CA ASN A 129 -49.35 -18.32 10.08
C ASN A 129 -48.02 -19.07 10.42
N THR A 130 -48.18 -20.24 11.09
CA THR A 130 -47.07 -21.01 11.64
C THR A 130 -46.99 -22.40 11.03
N ILE A 131 -45.79 -22.77 10.55
CA ILE A 131 -45.46 -24.11 10.07
C ILE A 131 -44.70 -24.85 11.19
N LYS A 132 -45.11 -26.09 11.44
CA LYS A 132 -44.33 -27.06 12.24
C LYS A 132 -43.95 -28.21 11.35
N ALA A 133 -42.66 -28.48 11.20
CA ALA A 133 -42.09 -29.53 10.37
C ALA A 133 -41.27 -30.51 11.21
N ARG A 134 -41.25 -31.78 10.83
CA ARG A 134 -40.48 -32.86 11.48
C ARG A 134 -39.98 -33.86 10.45
N GLY A 135 -38.82 -34.43 10.75
CA GLY A 135 -38.13 -35.43 9.94
C GLY A 135 -37.53 -34.84 8.67
N ASN A 136 -36.21 -34.93 8.54
CA ASN A 136 -35.43 -34.48 7.40
C ASN A 136 -35.85 -33.09 6.89
N VAL A 137 -36.02 -32.13 7.83
CA VAL A 137 -36.47 -30.78 7.48
C VAL A 137 -35.35 -30.07 6.73
N SER A 138 -35.64 -29.60 5.52
CA SER A 138 -34.74 -28.76 4.72
C SER A 138 -35.49 -27.53 4.27
N VAL A 139 -34.95 -26.35 4.57
CA VAL A 139 -35.42 -25.04 4.09
C VAL A 139 -34.33 -24.46 3.20
N THR A 140 -34.67 -24.20 1.96
CA THR A 140 -33.71 -23.63 0.98
C THR A 140 -34.30 -22.33 0.42
N SER A 141 -33.55 -21.25 0.54
CA SER A 141 -33.78 -19.97 -0.12
C SER A 141 -32.61 -19.63 -1.05
N GLU A 142 -32.61 -18.47 -1.67
CA GLU A 142 -31.59 -18.05 -2.62
C GLU A 142 -30.19 -18.06 -1.96
N ASP A 143 -30.07 -17.58 -0.71
CA ASP A 143 -28.79 -17.36 -0.02
C ASP A 143 -28.57 -18.30 1.19
N GLU A 144 -29.58 -19.09 1.60
CA GLU A 144 -29.55 -19.83 2.86
C GLU A 144 -30.11 -21.24 2.68
N GLN A 145 -29.38 -22.23 3.20
CA GLN A 145 -29.85 -23.59 3.36
C GLN A 145 -29.86 -23.94 4.85
N LEU A 146 -31.02 -24.39 5.34
CA LEU A 146 -31.20 -24.85 6.70
C LEU A 146 -31.62 -26.32 6.68
N LEU A 147 -30.94 -27.13 7.49
CA LEU A 147 -31.25 -28.54 7.74
C LEU A 147 -31.58 -28.71 9.22
N ALA A 148 -32.61 -29.47 9.59
CA ALA A 148 -32.99 -29.70 10.99
C ALA A 148 -33.78 -30.98 11.17
N ASP A 149 -33.83 -31.54 12.41
CA ASP A 149 -34.72 -32.62 12.77
C ASP A 149 -36.16 -32.13 12.95
N GLN A 150 -36.32 -30.93 13.48
CA GLN A 150 -37.60 -30.26 13.73
C GLN A 150 -37.46 -28.74 13.49
N ALA A 151 -38.52 -28.18 12.96
CA ALA A 151 -38.65 -26.74 12.74
C ALA A 151 -40.02 -26.22 13.15
N VAL A 152 -40.06 -25.04 13.76
CA VAL A 152 -41.27 -24.24 13.97
C VAL A 152 -40.98 -22.86 13.38
N VAL A 153 -41.70 -22.48 12.35
CA VAL A 153 -41.46 -21.25 11.59
C VAL A 153 -42.73 -20.39 11.56
N ASN A 154 -42.61 -19.12 11.92
CA ASN A 154 -43.63 -18.12 11.70
C ASN A 154 -43.37 -17.43 10.37
N LEU A 155 -44.27 -17.58 9.42
CA LEU A 155 -44.10 -17.09 8.05
C LEU A 155 -44.26 -15.59 7.92
N GLU A 156 -45.01 -14.96 8.80
CA GLU A 156 -45.27 -13.53 8.79
C GLU A 156 -44.12 -12.74 9.40
N GLN A 157 -43.52 -13.26 10.48
CA GLN A 157 -42.42 -12.62 11.19
C GLN A 157 -41.04 -13.09 10.70
N GLU A 158 -40.98 -14.07 9.81
CA GLU A 158 -39.75 -14.73 9.34
C GLU A 158 -38.83 -15.21 10.49
N THR A 159 -39.46 -15.64 11.60
CA THR A 159 -38.79 -16.17 12.78
C THR A 159 -39.03 -17.68 12.92
N GLY A 160 -38.17 -18.37 13.66
CA GLY A 160 -38.33 -19.79 13.86
C GLY A 160 -37.38 -20.42 14.86
N THR A 161 -37.75 -21.60 15.35
CA THR A 161 -36.92 -22.42 16.24
C THR A 161 -36.64 -23.76 15.56
N PHE A 162 -35.38 -24.15 15.50
CA PHE A 162 -34.87 -25.33 14.81
C PHE A 162 -34.08 -26.21 15.80
N LYS A 163 -34.35 -27.52 15.81
CA LYS A 163 -33.63 -28.45 16.66
C LYS A 163 -32.68 -29.33 15.89
N ASN A 164 -31.48 -29.55 16.47
CA ASN A 164 -30.38 -30.25 15.82
C ASN A 164 -30.15 -29.69 14.39
N ALA A 165 -29.89 -28.38 14.33
CA ALA A 165 -29.95 -27.68 13.08
C ALA A 165 -28.56 -27.27 12.58
N THR A 166 -28.46 -27.27 11.23
CA THR A 166 -27.32 -26.73 10.49
C THR A 166 -27.85 -25.63 9.58
N ILE A 167 -27.23 -24.45 9.63
CA ILE A 167 -27.52 -23.34 8.71
C ILE A 167 -26.24 -23.08 7.89
N LEU A 168 -26.39 -23.15 6.60
CA LEU A 168 -25.38 -22.80 5.62
C LEU A 168 -25.83 -21.55 4.86
N ARG A 169 -24.98 -20.55 4.79
CA ARG A 169 -25.26 -19.34 4.05
C ARG A 169 -24.12 -19.05 3.08
N ASP A 170 -24.47 -18.90 1.79
CA ASP A 170 -23.47 -18.64 0.75
C ASP A 170 -22.85 -17.26 0.87
N GLU A 171 -23.62 -16.26 1.25
CA GLU A 171 -23.10 -14.96 1.60
C GLU A 171 -22.27 -15.07 2.90
N TYR A 172 -20.99 -14.76 2.85
CA TYR A 172 -20.02 -14.85 3.96
C TYR A 172 -19.49 -16.26 4.30
N ASP A 173 -19.82 -17.30 3.55
CA ASP A 173 -19.42 -18.68 3.86
C ASP A 173 -19.76 -19.08 5.31
N LEU A 174 -20.86 -18.57 5.86
CA LEU A 174 -21.25 -18.78 7.24
C LEU A 174 -21.85 -20.18 7.43
N HIS A 175 -21.29 -20.95 8.36
CA HIS A 175 -21.78 -22.26 8.77
C HIS A 175 -22.04 -22.28 10.28
N LEU A 176 -23.28 -22.54 10.66
CA LEU A 176 -23.74 -22.63 12.05
C LEU A 176 -24.29 -24.01 12.30
N GLU A 177 -23.93 -24.64 13.43
CA GLU A 177 -24.60 -25.85 13.93
C GLU A 177 -24.94 -25.67 15.40
N GLY A 178 -26.10 -26.19 15.83
CA GLY A 178 -26.55 -26.11 17.23
C GLY A 178 -27.64 -27.13 17.60
N GLU A 179 -27.72 -27.48 18.88
CA GLU A 179 -28.81 -28.29 19.41
C GLU A 179 -30.16 -27.56 19.26
N VAL A 180 -30.14 -26.24 19.52
CA VAL A 180 -31.26 -25.35 19.26
C VAL A 180 -30.73 -24.10 18.57
N ILE A 181 -31.33 -23.77 17.43
CA ILE A 181 -31.10 -22.50 16.72
C ILE A 181 -32.43 -21.75 16.65
N GLU A 182 -32.46 -20.54 17.18
CA GLU A 182 -33.63 -19.65 17.09
C GLU A 182 -33.30 -18.49 16.14
N LYS A 183 -34.05 -18.36 15.06
CA LYS A 183 -34.03 -17.19 14.20
C LYS A 183 -35.01 -16.17 14.79
N THR A 184 -34.47 -15.14 15.43
CA THR A 184 -35.25 -14.12 16.15
C THR A 184 -35.59 -12.90 15.32
N GLY A 185 -35.00 -12.80 14.10
CA GLY A 185 -35.22 -11.74 13.11
C GLY A 185 -34.61 -12.10 11.77
N TYR A 186 -34.74 -11.20 10.80
CA TYR A 186 -34.25 -11.43 9.44
C TYR A 186 -32.76 -11.84 9.38
N ARG A 187 -31.93 -11.25 10.27
CA ARG A 187 -30.46 -11.44 10.30
C ARG A 187 -29.93 -11.86 11.68
N THR A 188 -30.80 -12.22 12.62
CA THR A 188 -30.39 -12.52 14.00
C THR A 188 -30.69 -13.95 14.37
N TYR A 189 -29.66 -14.65 14.85
CA TYR A 189 -29.74 -16.03 15.32
C TYR A 189 -29.29 -16.13 16.77
N HIS A 190 -30.00 -16.92 17.55
CA HIS A 190 -29.58 -17.37 18.87
C HIS A 190 -29.30 -18.86 18.80
N ILE A 191 -28.13 -19.29 19.32
CA ILE A 191 -27.66 -20.68 19.22
C ILE A 191 -27.38 -21.17 20.61
N GLU A 192 -27.95 -22.32 20.97
CA GLU A 192 -27.67 -23.07 22.19
C GLU A 192 -26.83 -24.31 21.84
N ASN A 193 -25.74 -24.52 22.61
CA ASN A 193 -24.82 -25.67 22.49
C ASN A 193 -24.44 -25.95 21.02
N GLY A 194 -23.72 -25.01 20.42
CA GLY A 194 -23.38 -25.09 19.01
C GLY A 194 -21.97 -24.60 18.69
N TRP A 195 -21.72 -24.47 17.41
CA TRP A 195 -20.48 -23.88 16.89
C TRP A 195 -20.73 -23.06 15.63
N VAL A 196 -19.81 -22.16 15.34
CA VAL A 196 -19.84 -21.26 14.20
C VAL A 196 -18.49 -21.22 13.51
N ILE A 197 -18.50 -21.12 12.19
CA ILE A 197 -17.35 -20.87 11.33
C ILE A 197 -17.75 -20.02 10.14
N THR A 198 -16.85 -19.18 9.65
CA THR A 198 -17.00 -18.38 8.42
C THR A 198 -16.20 -19.03 7.27
N CYS A 199 -16.60 -20.25 6.90
CA CYS A 199 -15.92 -21.08 5.91
C CYS A 199 -16.85 -22.15 5.36
N LYS A 200 -16.77 -22.44 4.07
CA LYS A 200 -17.49 -23.56 3.47
C LYS A 200 -16.96 -24.89 3.97
N VAL A 201 -17.69 -25.53 4.85
CA VAL A 201 -17.36 -26.88 5.34
C VAL A 201 -18.24 -27.86 4.59
N LYS A 202 -17.66 -28.92 4.05
CA LYS A 202 -18.44 -30.00 3.41
C LYS A 202 -19.23 -30.74 4.47
N GLU A 203 -20.49 -31.08 4.16
CA GLU A 203 -21.38 -31.84 5.02
C GLU A 203 -20.69 -33.09 5.61
N GLY A 204 -20.81 -33.28 6.92
CA GLY A 204 -20.19 -34.41 7.64
C GLY A 204 -18.67 -34.34 7.79
N LYS A 205 -18.03 -33.23 7.46
CA LYS A 205 -16.58 -33.05 7.71
C LYS A 205 -16.35 -32.16 8.92
N THR A 206 -15.36 -32.51 9.72
CA THR A 206 -14.90 -31.67 10.82
C THR A 206 -14.35 -30.34 10.26
N PRO A 207 -14.82 -29.17 10.76
CA PRO A 207 -14.31 -27.90 10.35
C PRO A 207 -12.82 -27.76 10.68
N PRO A 208 -12.03 -27.06 9.85
CA PRO A 208 -10.60 -26.87 10.13
C PRO A 208 -10.38 -26.06 11.41
N TRP A 209 -11.29 -25.15 11.73
CA TRP A 209 -11.38 -24.43 12.99
C TRP A 209 -12.86 -24.11 13.28
N SER A 210 -13.20 -23.82 14.51
CA SER A 210 -14.54 -23.39 14.89
C SER A 210 -14.54 -22.66 16.24
N PHE A 211 -15.53 -21.79 16.42
CA PHE A 211 -15.87 -21.28 17.74
C PHE A 211 -17.05 -22.10 18.30
N ALA A 212 -16.77 -23.01 19.20
CA ALA A 212 -17.80 -23.71 19.93
C ALA A 212 -18.29 -22.87 21.13
N THR A 213 -19.58 -22.87 21.40
CA THR A 213 -20.22 -22.04 22.40
C THR A 213 -21.36 -22.77 23.10
N LYS A 214 -21.67 -22.38 24.34
CA LYS A 214 -22.90 -22.81 25.01
C LYS A 214 -24.11 -21.94 24.66
N ASP A 215 -23.87 -20.67 24.38
CA ASP A 215 -24.87 -19.69 24.09
C ASP A 215 -24.25 -18.63 23.17
N ALA A 216 -24.85 -18.37 22.03
CA ALA A 216 -24.39 -17.34 21.10
C ALA A 216 -25.55 -16.54 20.54
N VAL A 217 -25.34 -15.25 20.41
CA VAL A 217 -26.17 -14.36 19.62
C VAL A 217 -25.36 -13.87 18.45
N ILE A 218 -25.84 -14.15 17.24
CA ILE A 218 -25.17 -13.79 15.98
C ILE A 218 -26.06 -12.82 15.24
N GLU A 219 -25.55 -11.63 15.03
CA GLU A 219 -26.15 -10.62 14.15
C GLU A 219 -25.34 -10.55 12.85
N GLN A 220 -25.95 -10.92 11.75
CA GLN A 220 -25.31 -10.82 10.44
C GLN A 220 -25.04 -9.38 10.09
N ASP A 221 -23.93 -9.13 9.39
CA ASP A 221 -23.39 -7.79 9.17
C ASP A 221 -23.03 -7.02 10.46
N GLY A 222 -23.06 -7.71 11.59
CA GLY A 222 -22.75 -7.23 12.93
C GLY A 222 -21.71 -8.09 13.61
N TYR A 223 -22.04 -8.52 14.82
CA TYR A 223 -21.17 -9.32 15.68
C TYR A 223 -21.82 -10.64 16.08
N ALA A 224 -20.96 -11.65 16.31
CA ALA A 224 -21.33 -12.82 17.10
C ALA A 224 -20.82 -12.63 18.53
N VAL A 225 -21.74 -12.67 19.49
CA VAL A 225 -21.43 -12.63 20.93
C VAL A 225 -21.57 -14.04 21.46
N LEU A 226 -20.46 -14.63 21.88
CA LEU A 226 -20.35 -16.02 22.32
C LEU A 226 -20.09 -16.08 23.81
N LYS A 227 -20.86 -16.89 24.54
CA LYS A 227 -20.63 -17.20 25.96
C LYS A 227 -20.00 -18.56 26.11
N HIS A 228 -19.00 -18.70 26.99
CA HIS A 228 -18.18 -19.88 27.11
C HIS A 228 -17.59 -20.37 25.80
N ALA A 229 -17.04 -19.43 25.05
CA ALA A 229 -16.45 -19.69 23.74
C ALA A 229 -15.18 -20.53 23.84
N LYS A 230 -15.07 -21.54 23.01
CA LYS A 230 -13.86 -22.34 22.80
C LYS A 230 -13.45 -22.19 21.34
N PHE A 231 -12.23 -21.74 21.10
CA PHE A 231 -11.65 -21.82 19.78
C PHE A 231 -11.04 -23.20 19.58
N ASN A 232 -11.57 -23.94 18.63
CA ASN A 232 -11.10 -25.28 18.31
C ASN A 232 -10.35 -25.26 16.97
N VAL A 233 -9.24 -25.96 16.91
CA VAL A 233 -8.58 -26.36 15.65
C VAL A 233 -8.92 -27.82 15.43
N LYS A 234 -9.73 -28.10 14.42
CA LYS A 234 -10.45 -29.37 14.28
C LYS A 234 -11.25 -29.67 15.57
N ASN A 235 -10.90 -30.74 16.27
CA ASN A 235 -11.58 -31.16 17.51
C ASN A 235 -10.80 -30.80 18.80
N VAL A 236 -9.66 -30.09 18.67
CA VAL A 236 -8.79 -29.75 19.79
C VAL A 236 -9.08 -28.33 20.28
N PRO A 237 -9.54 -28.10 21.50
CA PRO A 237 -9.72 -26.76 22.03
C PRO A 237 -8.35 -26.14 22.35
N ILE A 238 -8.06 -25.03 21.68
CA ILE A 238 -6.78 -24.28 21.81
C ILE A 238 -6.94 -23.12 22.78
N PHE A 239 -8.10 -22.45 22.77
CA PHE A 239 -8.35 -21.28 23.59
C PHE A 239 -9.77 -21.31 24.17
N TYR A 240 -9.94 -20.79 25.38
CA TYR A 240 -11.23 -20.62 26.04
C TYR A 240 -11.39 -19.20 26.55
N SER A 241 -12.58 -18.62 26.31
CA SER A 241 -12.99 -17.34 26.87
C SER A 241 -14.40 -17.47 27.48
N PRO A 242 -14.66 -16.93 28.70
CA PRO A 242 -16.01 -16.89 29.25
C PRO A 242 -16.96 -16.02 28.41
N TRP A 243 -16.43 -15.07 27.71
CA TRP A 243 -17.15 -14.19 26.80
C TRP A 243 -16.23 -13.77 25.62
N LEU A 244 -16.75 -13.83 24.40
CA LEU A 244 -16.02 -13.47 23.18
C LEU A 244 -16.97 -12.79 22.21
N MET A 245 -16.54 -11.68 21.62
CA MET A 245 -17.23 -11.01 20.55
C MET A 245 -16.34 -11.04 19.29
N VAL A 246 -16.88 -11.60 18.20
CA VAL A 246 -16.19 -11.71 16.92
C VAL A 246 -17.03 -11.03 15.82
N PRO A 247 -16.41 -10.29 14.89
CA PRO A 247 -17.12 -9.72 13.75
C PRO A 247 -17.56 -10.82 12.78
N VAL A 248 -18.78 -10.72 12.26
CA VAL A 248 -19.37 -11.66 11.30
C VAL A 248 -19.74 -10.92 10.03
N LYS A 249 -18.70 -10.42 9.30
CA LYS A 249 -18.93 -9.74 8.03
C LYS A 249 -17.64 -9.54 7.23
N ASN A 250 -17.77 -9.40 5.89
CA ASN A 250 -16.65 -9.10 4.98
C ASN A 250 -16.24 -7.62 4.94
N LYS A 251 -16.98 -6.73 5.62
CA LYS A 251 -16.64 -5.31 5.71
C LYS A 251 -15.77 -5.04 6.93
N ARG A 252 -14.90 -4.04 6.84
CA ARG A 252 -14.06 -3.57 7.95
C ARG A 252 -14.89 -3.30 9.19
N GLN A 253 -14.54 -3.88 10.32
CA GLN A 253 -15.31 -3.79 11.56
C GLN A 253 -14.39 -3.71 12.78
N THR A 254 -14.78 -2.94 13.79
CA THR A 254 -14.05 -2.79 15.06
C THR A 254 -13.98 -4.13 15.80
N GLY A 255 -12.79 -4.49 16.31
CA GLY A 255 -12.60 -5.71 17.08
C GLY A 255 -11.13 -6.06 17.32
N LEU A 256 -10.90 -7.11 18.09
CA LEU A 256 -9.56 -7.68 18.26
C LEU A 256 -9.13 -8.37 16.97
N LEU A 257 -7.88 -8.17 16.62
CA LEU A 257 -7.22 -8.92 15.54
C LEU A 257 -6.51 -10.15 16.12
N PHE A 258 -6.02 -11.00 15.22
CA PHE A 258 -5.30 -12.19 15.65
C PHE A 258 -4.01 -11.83 16.36
N PRO A 259 -3.65 -12.57 17.43
CA PRO A 259 -2.42 -12.33 18.13
C PRO A 259 -1.21 -12.73 17.30
N GLU A 260 -0.15 -11.96 17.43
CA GLU A 260 1.20 -12.31 17.01
C GLU A 260 1.95 -12.90 18.20
N ILE A 261 2.66 -13.98 17.97
CA ILE A 261 3.47 -14.67 18.97
C ILE A 261 4.86 -14.84 18.37
N GLY A 262 5.87 -14.46 19.13
CA GLY A 262 7.25 -14.57 18.68
C GLY A 262 8.24 -14.76 19.81
N SER A 263 9.49 -14.87 19.41
CA SER A 263 10.63 -14.86 20.32
C SER A 263 11.84 -14.36 19.58
N SER A 264 12.64 -13.53 20.23
CA SER A 264 13.95 -13.14 19.71
C SER A 264 15.01 -13.20 20.80
N ASP A 265 16.27 -13.16 20.40
CA ASP A 265 17.39 -13.20 21.35
C ASP A 265 17.35 -11.99 22.28
N ASN A 266 17.04 -10.81 21.75
CA ASN A 266 17.04 -9.55 22.51
C ASN A 266 15.74 -9.32 23.29
N ASN A 267 14.57 -9.62 22.71
CA ASN A 267 13.26 -9.29 23.28
C ASN A 267 12.70 -10.42 24.17
N GLY A 268 13.26 -11.65 24.02
CA GLY A 268 12.71 -12.84 24.63
C GLY A 268 11.38 -13.23 23.98
N PHE A 269 10.50 -13.88 24.73
CA PHE A 269 9.14 -14.21 24.23
C PHE A 269 8.32 -12.92 24.04
N THR A 270 7.67 -12.79 22.89
CA THR A 270 6.83 -11.64 22.52
C THR A 270 5.40 -12.07 22.26
N PHE A 271 4.47 -11.20 22.64
CA PHE A 271 3.04 -11.41 22.46
C PHE A 271 2.35 -10.09 22.18
N ASN A 272 1.60 -10.01 21.09
CA ASN A 272 0.87 -8.82 20.68
C ASN A 272 -0.57 -9.17 20.31
N ILE A 273 -1.55 -8.44 20.86
CA ILE A 273 -2.96 -8.53 20.47
C ILE A 273 -3.41 -7.17 19.97
N PRO A 274 -3.47 -6.95 18.66
CA PRO A 274 -3.93 -5.69 18.12
C PRO A 274 -5.44 -5.52 18.26
N PHE A 275 -5.88 -4.28 18.52
CA PHE A 275 -7.28 -3.89 18.49
C PHE A 275 -7.52 -2.92 17.33
N PHE A 276 -8.34 -3.34 16.39
CA PHE A 276 -8.73 -2.55 15.23
C PHE A 276 -9.99 -1.74 15.53
N TRP A 277 -9.95 -0.45 15.27
CA TRP A 277 -11.08 0.47 15.41
C TRP A 277 -11.45 1.05 14.04
N ASN A 278 -12.58 0.61 13.49
CA ASN A 278 -13.17 1.20 12.29
C ASN A 278 -13.90 2.50 12.67
N ILE A 279 -13.29 3.64 12.39
CA ILE A 279 -13.84 4.96 12.73
C ILE A 279 -14.89 5.38 11.69
N SER A 280 -14.58 5.15 10.40
CA SER A 280 -15.46 5.39 9.26
C SER A 280 -15.07 4.53 8.07
N ASP A 281 -15.82 4.58 6.98
CA ASP A 281 -15.51 3.81 5.75
C ASP A 281 -14.12 4.16 5.17
N SER A 282 -13.63 5.37 5.41
CA SER A 282 -12.35 5.88 4.90
C SER A 282 -11.26 6.06 5.97
N THR A 283 -11.54 5.75 7.24
CA THR A 283 -10.62 6.05 8.35
C THR A 283 -10.67 4.95 9.40
N ASP A 284 -9.51 4.49 9.83
CA ASP A 284 -9.39 3.49 10.89
C ASP A 284 -8.16 3.73 11.77
N MET A 285 -8.12 3.00 12.87
CA MET A 285 -7.02 3.00 13.80
C MET A 285 -6.78 1.59 14.32
N THR A 286 -5.50 1.21 14.50
CA THR A 286 -5.12 -0.02 15.18
C THR A 286 -4.30 0.31 16.42
N ILE A 287 -4.66 -0.27 17.55
CA ILE A 287 -3.93 -0.18 18.81
C ILE A 287 -3.19 -1.49 19.01
N TYR A 288 -1.88 -1.44 19.13
CA TYR A 288 -1.02 -2.57 19.38
C TYR A 288 -0.70 -2.68 20.87
N THR A 289 -0.65 -3.92 21.38
CA THR A 289 -0.45 -4.19 22.81
C THR A 289 0.70 -5.19 23.00
N GLU A 290 1.86 -4.85 22.46
CA GLU A 290 3.00 -5.74 22.47
C GLU A 290 3.64 -5.81 23.85
N TYR A 291 3.90 -7.05 24.30
CA TYR A 291 4.64 -7.34 25.51
C TYR A 291 5.84 -8.23 25.19
N MET A 292 7.00 -7.81 25.65
CA MET A 292 8.29 -8.47 25.48
C MET A 292 8.83 -8.84 26.85
N VAL A 293 9.15 -10.12 27.09
CA VAL A 293 9.55 -10.60 28.42
C VAL A 293 10.82 -9.92 28.92
N ASN A 294 11.78 -9.62 28.04
CA ASN A 294 13.05 -8.99 28.39
C ASN A 294 13.02 -7.46 28.42
N ARG A 295 12.01 -6.83 27.79
CA ARG A 295 11.99 -5.39 27.52
C ARG A 295 10.81 -4.65 28.18
N GLY A 296 9.68 -5.34 28.41
CA GLY A 296 8.48 -4.76 28.98
C GLY A 296 7.33 -4.58 27.99
N TYR A 297 6.46 -3.62 28.27
CA TYR A 297 5.25 -3.33 27.48
C TYR A 297 5.46 -2.18 26.51
N MET A 298 5.22 -2.44 25.23
CA MET A 298 5.34 -1.47 24.13
C MET A 298 3.98 -1.23 23.47
N PRO A 299 3.18 -0.27 23.96
CA PRO A 299 1.98 0.16 23.26
C PRO A 299 2.33 0.80 21.91
N GLY A 300 1.52 0.50 20.91
CA GLY A 300 1.62 1.06 19.57
C GLY A 300 0.29 1.59 19.06
N LEU A 301 0.36 2.54 18.16
CA LEU A 301 -0.79 3.14 17.49
C LEU A 301 -0.52 3.22 16.00
N GLU A 302 -1.51 2.84 15.17
CA GLU A 302 -1.52 3.05 13.73
C GLU A 302 -2.82 3.75 13.35
N PHE A 303 -2.74 4.87 12.67
CA PHE A 303 -3.88 5.63 12.18
C PHE A 303 -3.81 5.71 10.66
N ARG A 304 -4.90 5.40 9.97
CA ARG A 304 -4.98 5.41 8.50
C ARG A 304 -6.22 6.16 8.02
N TYR A 305 -6.06 6.88 6.92
CA TYR A 305 -7.19 7.37 6.14
C TYR A 305 -6.91 7.23 4.65
N VAL A 306 -7.95 6.91 3.88
CA VAL A 306 -7.92 6.83 2.42
C VAL A 306 -9.24 7.41 1.89
N LYS A 307 -9.19 8.60 1.29
CA LYS A 307 -10.35 9.25 0.68
C LYS A 307 -10.36 9.07 -0.83
N ALA A 308 -9.16 9.07 -1.44
CA ALA A 308 -8.92 8.82 -2.86
C ALA A 308 -7.53 8.22 -3.03
N ALA A 309 -7.15 7.83 -4.25
CA ALA A 309 -5.81 7.30 -4.54
C ALA A 309 -4.69 8.28 -4.15
N GLU A 310 -4.95 9.59 -4.37
CA GLU A 310 -4.02 10.70 -4.10
C GLU A 310 -4.28 11.38 -2.73
N ASP A 311 -5.34 10.98 -2.00
CA ASP A 311 -5.72 11.55 -0.71
C ASP A 311 -5.69 10.46 0.36
N LYS A 312 -4.53 10.20 0.92
CA LYS A 312 -4.29 9.13 1.88
C LYS A 312 -3.22 9.48 2.89
N GLY A 313 -3.27 8.82 4.03
CA GLY A 313 -2.27 8.98 5.08
C GLY A 313 -2.21 7.77 6.00
N LEU A 314 -1.01 7.49 6.47
CA LEU A 314 -0.68 6.47 7.45
C LEU A 314 0.27 7.08 8.49
N ALA A 315 -0.08 6.99 9.76
CA ALA A 315 0.76 7.40 10.87
C ALA A 315 0.87 6.27 11.90
N MET A 316 2.07 6.00 12.37
CA MET A 316 2.34 4.98 13.37
C MET A 316 3.20 5.56 14.49
N ALA A 317 2.97 5.12 15.72
CA ALA A 317 3.78 5.48 16.86
C ALA A 317 3.90 4.30 17.83
N ASN A 318 5.09 4.06 18.36
CA ASN A 318 5.36 3.11 19.42
C ASN A 318 6.11 3.81 20.56
N TYR A 319 5.86 3.37 21.78
CA TYR A 319 6.57 3.83 22.97
C TYR A 319 6.92 2.65 23.86
N LEU A 320 8.12 2.64 24.40
CA LEU A 320 8.61 1.63 25.34
C LEU A 320 9.33 2.32 26.50
N ASN A 321 8.95 1.98 27.74
CA ASN A 321 9.82 2.19 28.86
C ASN A 321 10.61 0.91 29.07
N ASP A 322 11.86 0.90 28.58
CA ASP A 322 12.68 -0.29 28.40
C ASP A 322 13.21 -0.80 29.74
N ASP A 323 12.93 -2.06 30.04
CA ASP A 323 13.44 -2.74 31.24
C ASP A 323 14.92 -3.15 31.08
N LEU A 324 15.42 -3.24 29.83
CA LEU A 324 16.83 -3.48 29.55
C LEU A 324 17.63 -2.22 29.87
N THR A 325 18.40 -2.25 30.94
CA THR A 325 19.14 -1.09 31.44
C THR A 325 20.63 -1.11 31.15
N SER A 326 21.12 -2.20 30.59
CA SER A 326 22.54 -2.41 30.32
C SER A 326 22.75 -2.98 28.91
N SER A 327 23.49 -2.26 28.09
CA SER A 327 23.89 -2.70 26.76
C SER A 327 24.80 -3.94 26.76
N SER A 328 25.46 -4.24 27.89
CA SER A 328 26.31 -5.43 28.03
C SER A 328 25.50 -6.74 28.06
N GLU A 329 24.17 -6.66 28.19
CA GLU A 329 23.27 -7.81 28.14
C GLU A 329 22.91 -8.21 26.71
N VAL A 330 23.22 -7.35 25.72
CA VAL A 330 23.00 -7.60 24.29
C VAL A 330 24.36 -7.81 23.62
N GLY A 331 24.59 -9.00 23.07
CA GLY A 331 25.89 -9.39 22.51
C GLY A 331 26.39 -8.44 21.41
N TYR A 332 25.49 -7.93 20.58
CA TYR A 332 25.79 -7.00 19.52
C TYR A 332 26.54 -5.72 20.02
N TYR A 333 26.13 -5.17 21.16
CA TYR A 333 26.79 -3.97 21.69
C TYR A 333 28.17 -4.24 22.33
N ALA A 334 28.38 -5.48 22.80
CA ALA A 334 29.68 -5.87 23.32
C ALA A 334 30.76 -5.83 22.21
N ASP A 335 30.37 -6.19 21.00
CA ASP A 335 31.26 -6.23 19.83
C ASP A 335 31.44 -4.85 19.16
N THR A 336 30.38 -4.05 19.12
CA THR A 336 30.41 -2.70 18.47
C THR A 336 30.88 -1.57 19.39
N GLY A 337 31.04 -1.82 20.68
CA GLY A 337 31.44 -0.80 21.69
C GLY A 337 30.36 0.26 21.96
N PHE A 338 29.12 0.06 21.47
CA PHE A 338 28.00 0.96 21.63
C PHE A 338 27.36 0.77 23.02
N THR A 339 26.91 1.85 23.65
CA THR A 339 26.22 1.79 24.95
C THR A 339 24.76 2.25 24.81
N HIS A 340 23.83 1.34 25.01
CA HIS A 340 22.42 1.67 25.14
C HIS A 340 22.19 2.42 26.47
N THR A 341 21.75 3.67 26.38
CA THR A 341 21.54 4.54 27.56
C THR A 341 20.09 5.01 27.73
N ASN A 342 19.26 4.89 26.70
CA ASN A 342 17.89 5.36 26.71
C ASN A 342 16.96 4.33 27.35
N LYS A 343 16.21 4.78 28.36
CA LYS A 343 15.13 4.00 28.97
C LYS A 343 13.78 4.31 28.30
N ASP A 344 13.51 5.56 28.02
CA ASP A 344 12.29 5.99 27.32
C ASP A 344 12.53 5.99 25.81
N ARG A 345 11.99 5.00 25.13
CA ARG A 345 12.25 4.74 23.72
C ARG A 345 10.95 4.88 22.92
N TYR A 346 11.05 5.51 21.76
CA TYR A 346 9.87 5.73 20.90
C TYR A 346 10.26 5.81 19.43
N TRP A 347 9.29 5.54 18.58
CA TRP A 347 9.38 5.74 17.14
C TRP A 347 8.05 6.26 16.60
N ILE A 348 8.12 7.41 15.94
CA ILE A 348 6.98 8.07 15.29
C ILE A 348 7.30 8.16 13.81
N ARG A 349 6.43 7.60 12.98
CA ARG A 349 6.56 7.62 11.53
C ARG A 349 5.22 7.89 10.88
N ALA A 350 5.22 8.70 9.81
CA ALA A 350 4.00 9.01 9.08
C ALA A 350 4.32 9.41 7.63
N LYS A 351 3.43 9.03 6.72
CA LYS A 351 3.40 9.58 5.36
C LYS A 351 1.97 9.96 5.01
N ALA A 352 1.85 11.08 4.28
CA ALA A 352 0.56 11.51 3.77
C ALA A 352 0.72 12.20 2.41
N ASP A 353 -0.16 11.85 1.48
CA ASP A 353 -0.31 12.49 0.18
C ASP A 353 -1.67 13.16 0.11
N GLN A 354 -1.71 14.38 -0.41
CA GLN A 354 -2.95 15.15 -0.58
C GLN A 354 -2.96 15.86 -1.94
N ASP A 355 -4.04 15.75 -2.66
CA ASP A 355 -4.34 16.56 -3.85
C ASP A 355 -5.41 17.60 -3.50
N PHE A 356 -5.04 18.87 -3.54
CA PHE A 356 -5.96 19.99 -3.30
C PHE A 356 -6.65 20.48 -4.57
N GLY A 357 -6.42 19.80 -5.69
CA GLY A 357 -6.90 20.19 -7.01
C GLY A 357 -6.15 21.37 -7.62
N SER A 358 -6.48 21.68 -8.86
CA SER A 358 -5.86 22.78 -9.61
C SER A 358 -4.33 22.71 -9.68
N GLY A 359 -3.74 21.50 -9.58
CA GLY A 359 -2.30 21.24 -9.63
C GLY A 359 -1.55 21.53 -8.32
N TRP A 360 -2.26 21.66 -7.18
CA TRP A 360 -1.65 21.70 -5.85
C TRP A 360 -1.63 20.31 -5.24
N THR A 361 -0.46 19.84 -4.84
CA THR A 361 -0.28 18.60 -4.10
C THR A 361 0.63 18.80 -2.89
N SER A 362 0.45 18.01 -1.84
CA SER A 362 1.40 17.96 -0.74
C SER A 362 1.80 16.52 -0.40
N ARG A 363 3.02 16.38 0.10
CA ARG A 363 3.58 15.12 0.63
C ARG A 363 4.20 15.40 1.98
N LEU A 364 3.83 14.59 2.95
CA LEU A 364 4.39 14.61 4.30
C LEU A 364 5.13 13.30 4.54
N ASP A 365 6.36 13.38 5.00
CA ASP A 365 7.17 12.25 5.44
C ASP A 365 7.75 12.58 6.83
N ILE A 366 7.40 11.79 7.84
CA ILE A 366 7.86 11.92 9.23
C ILE A 366 8.52 10.62 9.65
N ASP A 367 9.71 10.72 10.24
CA ASP A 367 10.46 9.60 10.78
C ASP A 367 11.31 10.09 11.96
N VAL A 368 10.79 9.93 13.16
CA VAL A 368 11.41 10.41 14.41
C VAL A 368 11.59 9.24 15.36
N VAL A 369 12.81 8.94 15.69
CA VAL A 369 13.18 7.85 16.59
C VAL A 369 13.93 8.40 17.81
N SER A 370 13.80 7.73 18.95
CA SER A 370 14.39 8.15 20.21
C SER A 370 15.93 8.02 20.26
N ASP A 371 16.46 7.02 19.59
CA ASP A 371 17.85 6.66 19.60
C ASP A 371 18.24 5.84 18.36
N ARG A 372 19.53 5.79 18.08
CA ARG A 372 20.12 5.15 16.91
C ARG A 372 19.80 3.66 16.80
N ASP A 373 19.72 2.97 17.94
CA ASP A 373 19.64 1.50 17.96
C ASP A 373 18.20 0.99 17.89
N TYR A 374 17.21 1.87 18.11
CA TYR A 374 15.81 1.49 18.18
C TYR A 374 15.38 0.64 16.96
N LEU A 375 15.71 1.09 15.76
CA LEU A 375 15.25 0.43 14.52
C LEU A 375 16.01 -0.87 14.23
N THR A 376 17.21 -1.01 14.73
CA THR A 376 18.00 -2.23 14.62
C THR A 376 17.52 -3.30 15.62
N GLU A 377 17.19 -2.90 16.84
CA GLU A 377 16.71 -3.79 17.89
C GLU A 377 15.24 -4.21 17.70
N PHE A 378 14.37 -3.30 17.19
CA PHE A 378 12.97 -3.55 16.91
C PHE A 378 12.72 -3.66 15.40
N ASN A 379 13.49 -4.51 14.74
CA ASN A 379 13.43 -4.72 13.30
C ASN A 379 12.24 -5.59 12.91
N SER A 380 11.99 -6.65 13.67
CA SER A 380 10.97 -7.69 13.41
C SER A 380 9.62 -7.39 14.06
N GLY A 381 8.61 -8.17 13.70
CA GLY A 381 7.26 -8.05 14.23
C GLY A 381 6.37 -7.08 13.46
N ILE A 382 5.08 -7.12 13.78
CA ILE A 382 4.05 -6.36 13.06
C ILE A 382 4.22 -4.84 13.16
N THR A 383 4.87 -4.33 14.20
CA THR A 383 5.17 -2.92 14.40
C THR A 383 6.65 -2.60 14.18
N GLY A 384 7.48 -3.59 13.85
CA GLY A 384 8.92 -3.45 13.60
C GLY A 384 9.23 -2.68 12.33
N PHE A 385 10.55 -2.42 12.13
CA PHE A 385 11.02 -1.63 11.00
C PHE A 385 10.64 -2.24 9.65
N ASN A 386 10.93 -3.53 9.43
CA ASN A 386 10.67 -4.19 8.15
C ASN A 386 9.18 -4.13 7.77
N SER A 387 8.28 -4.52 8.68
CA SER A 387 6.84 -4.48 8.44
C SER A 387 6.32 -3.06 8.23
N SER A 388 6.87 -2.06 8.94
CA SER A 388 6.51 -0.66 8.75
C SER A 388 6.99 -0.15 7.39
N ASN A 389 8.24 -0.44 7.02
CA ASN A 389 8.83 -0.04 5.75
C ASN A 389 8.02 -0.58 4.55
N ASP A 390 7.67 -1.87 4.57
CA ASP A 390 6.86 -2.51 3.54
C ASP A 390 5.48 -1.83 3.42
N ARG A 391 4.81 -1.53 4.54
CA ARG A 391 3.51 -0.82 4.53
C ARG A 391 3.60 0.56 3.92
N PHE A 392 4.65 1.33 4.24
CA PHE A 392 4.84 2.65 3.65
C PHE A 392 5.19 2.57 2.16
N LEU A 393 6.05 1.62 1.77
CA LEU A 393 6.39 1.37 0.37
C LEU A 393 5.14 0.98 -0.44
N ASP A 394 4.36 0.02 0.05
CA ASP A 394 3.12 -0.44 -0.61
C ASP A 394 2.07 0.66 -0.71
N SER A 395 1.92 1.48 0.35
CA SER A 395 0.88 2.50 0.40
C SER A 395 1.24 3.75 -0.40
N PHE A 396 2.51 4.17 -0.41
CA PHE A 396 2.95 5.47 -0.95
C PHE A 396 3.99 5.37 -2.07
N GLY A 397 4.51 4.16 -2.36
CA GLY A 397 5.64 3.96 -3.29
C GLY A 397 6.96 4.56 -2.76
N ARG A 398 7.03 4.94 -1.49
CA ARG A 398 8.19 5.51 -0.81
C ARG A 398 8.49 4.76 0.47
N SER A 399 9.70 4.17 0.54
CA SER A 399 10.22 3.50 1.75
C SER A 399 10.52 4.50 2.86
N LEU A 400 10.76 3.99 4.06
CA LEU A 400 11.46 4.72 5.12
C LEU A 400 12.96 4.82 4.77
N GLU A 401 13.69 5.70 5.43
CA GLU A 401 15.16 5.72 5.36
C GLU A 401 15.75 4.45 5.97
N ASN A 402 17.02 4.15 5.67
CA ASN A 402 17.66 2.94 6.16
C ASN A 402 17.62 2.90 7.71
N ARG A 403 17.43 1.70 8.28
CA ARG A 403 17.36 1.52 9.73
C ARG A 403 18.66 1.95 10.48
N THR A 404 19.78 1.93 9.78
CA THR A 404 21.10 2.30 10.34
C THR A 404 21.42 3.78 10.22
N ASP A 405 20.59 4.56 9.50
CA ASP A 405 20.79 6.00 9.37
C ASP A 405 20.57 6.68 10.71
N ASP A 406 21.56 7.41 11.17
CA ASP A 406 21.56 8.12 12.45
C ASP A 406 21.11 9.60 12.34
N GLN A 407 20.80 10.06 11.14
CA GLN A 407 20.14 11.32 10.83
C GLN A 407 18.93 11.05 9.95
N ARG A 408 17.73 11.27 10.49
CA ARG A 408 16.48 10.93 9.81
C ARG A 408 15.73 12.18 9.37
N SER A 409 15.37 12.22 8.09
CA SER A 409 14.74 13.38 7.47
C SER A 409 13.23 13.39 7.73
N ASN A 410 12.73 14.57 8.11
CA ASN A 410 11.32 14.85 8.26
C ASN A 410 10.94 15.97 7.30
N SER A 411 10.05 15.72 6.36
CA SER A 411 9.76 16.69 5.31
C SER A 411 8.27 16.93 5.08
N LEU A 412 7.96 18.18 4.74
CA LEU A 412 6.68 18.58 4.18
C LEU A 412 6.94 19.27 2.85
N ASN A 413 6.53 18.64 1.77
CA ASN A 413 6.66 19.15 0.43
C ASN A 413 5.30 19.63 -0.10
N LEU A 414 5.23 20.87 -0.58
CA LEU A 414 4.08 21.45 -1.25
C LEU A 414 4.46 21.78 -2.68
N LEU A 415 3.79 21.16 -3.64
CA LEU A 415 4.02 21.34 -5.07
C LEU A 415 2.84 22.03 -5.74
N LYS A 416 3.12 23.00 -6.59
CA LYS A 416 2.18 23.60 -7.52
C LYS A 416 2.70 23.48 -8.94
N THR A 417 1.88 22.90 -9.81
CA THR A 417 2.17 22.85 -11.25
C THR A 417 1.16 23.65 -12.05
N TRP A 418 1.64 24.38 -13.09
CA TRP A 418 0.79 25.07 -14.06
C TRP A 418 1.51 25.22 -15.40
N GLY A 419 0.98 24.58 -16.42
CA GLY A 419 1.63 24.51 -17.73
C GLY A 419 3.06 23.97 -17.61
N PRO A 420 4.07 24.65 -18.16
CA PRO A 420 5.46 24.19 -18.10
C PRO A 420 6.21 24.66 -16.84
N MET A 421 5.52 25.12 -15.81
CA MET A 421 6.12 25.68 -14.60
C MET A 421 5.75 24.86 -13.37
N SER A 422 6.66 24.82 -12.40
CA SER A 422 6.44 24.25 -11.08
C SER A 422 7.00 25.13 -9.97
N LEU A 423 6.28 25.19 -8.86
CA LEU A 423 6.73 25.81 -7.62
C LEU A 423 6.68 24.74 -6.54
N THR A 424 7.82 24.46 -5.93
CA THR A 424 7.94 23.53 -4.81
C THR A 424 8.35 24.30 -3.56
N ALA A 425 7.66 24.08 -2.46
CA ALA A 425 8.09 24.56 -1.14
C ALA A 425 8.31 23.34 -0.23
N ASN A 426 9.52 23.18 0.28
CA ASN A 426 9.91 22.07 1.12
C ASN A 426 10.37 22.58 2.50
N LEU A 427 9.79 22.01 3.56
CA LEU A 427 10.29 22.13 4.92
C LEU A 427 11.00 20.82 5.26
N LEU A 428 12.28 20.89 5.62
CA LEU A 428 13.08 19.73 6.01
C LEU A 428 13.64 19.96 7.42
N ALA A 429 13.32 19.04 8.32
CA ALA A 429 13.91 18.97 9.67
C ALA A 429 14.56 17.59 9.85
N VAL A 430 15.71 17.56 10.52
CA VAL A 430 16.48 16.33 10.73
C VAL A 430 16.40 15.91 12.19
N ASN A 431 15.98 14.67 12.44
CA ASN A 431 16.09 14.02 13.73
C ASN A 431 17.50 13.39 13.81
N ASP A 432 18.38 13.99 14.60
CA ASP A 432 19.77 13.57 14.80
C ASP A 432 19.86 12.69 16.04
N VAL A 433 20.13 11.40 15.84
CA VAL A 433 20.28 10.41 16.91
C VAL A 433 21.70 9.86 17.04
N ARG A 434 22.70 10.57 16.50
CA ARG A 434 24.11 10.21 16.66
C ARG A 434 24.51 10.16 18.14
N ALA A 435 25.15 9.08 18.52
CA ALA A 435 25.46 8.80 19.93
C ALA A 435 26.36 9.88 20.59
N ASN A 436 27.34 10.41 19.85
CA ASN A 436 28.31 11.36 20.37
C ASN A 436 28.21 12.75 19.74
N ARG A 437 27.19 13.01 18.93
CA ARG A 437 27.04 14.24 18.14
C ARG A 437 28.37 14.72 17.55
N SER A 438 29.15 13.76 17.04
CA SER A 438 30.43 14.06 16.40
C SER A 438 30.17 14.70 15.04
N GLY A 439 30.84 15.80 14.72
CA GLY A 439 30.70 16.55 13.50
C GLY A 439 29.66 17.70 13.58
N ALA A 440 29.38 18.31 12.44
CA ALA A 440 28.49 19.46 12.37
C ALA A 440 27.04 19.08 12.67
N TYR A 441 26.29 19.96 13.32
CA TYR A 441 24.84 19.84 13.46
C TYR A 441 24.16 19.80 12.09
N PRO A 442 23.12 18.97 11.90
CA PRO A 442 22.44 18.87 10.61
C PRO A 442 21.77 20.19 10.24
N LEU A 443 21.78 20.50 8.94
CA LEU A 443 21.08 21.65 8.39
C LEU A 443 19.60 21.32 8.17
N TRP A 444 18.74 22.18 8.64
CA TRP A 444 17.31 22.16 8.33
C TRP A 444 17.02 23.18 7.25
N ASN A 445 16.10 22.88 6.34
CA ASN A 445 15.64 23.80 5.31
C ASN A 445 14.25 24.34 5.70
N LEU A 446 14.18 25.64 6.07
CA LEU A 446 12.99 26.21 6.70
C LEU A 446 12.56 27.59 6.11
N PRO A 447 12.07 27.70 4.88
CA PRO A 447 11.87 26.66 3.84
C PRO A 447 12.98 26.60 2.79
N ALA A 448 12.93 25.56 1.92
CA ALA A 448 13.47 25.61 0.57
C ALA A 448 12.32 25.85 -0.41
N VAL A 449 12.46 26.82 -1.30
CA VAL A 449 11.46 27.16 -2.33
C VAL A 449 12.12 27.12 -3.68
N ASP A 450 11.65 26.25 -4.57
CA ASP A 450 12.14 26.07 -5.93
C ASP A 450 11.09 26.48 -6.94
N PHE A 451 11.43 27.38 -7.84
CA PHE A 451 10.60 27.80 -8.95
C PHE A 451 11.28 27.47 -10.28
N ASN A 452 10.79 26.43 -10.94
CA ASN A 452 11.36 25.87 -12.16
C ASN A 452 10.40 26.02 -13.32
N GLY A 453 10.96 26.19 -14.54
CA GLY A 453 10.12 26.26 -15.72
C GLY A 453 10.91 26.34 -17.01
N GLY A 454 10.17 26.29 -18.12
CA GLY A 454 10.75 26.42 -19.46
C GLY A 454 9.74 26.98 -20.46
N ILE A 455 10.17 27.92 -21.26
CA ILE A 455 9.35 28.50 -22.33
C ILE A 455 10.14 28.64 -23.63
N PRO A 456 9.52 28.41 -24.79
CA PRO A 456 10.11 28.80 -26.08
C PRO A 456 10.07 30.32 -26.23
N LEU A 457 11.21 30.92 -26.60
CA LEU A 457 11.31 32.34 -26.86
C LEU A 457 10.88 32.63 -28.32
N GLY A 458 9.60 32.95 -28.49
CA GLY A 458 9.06 33.29 -29.80
C GLY A 458 9.78 34.49 -30.46
N GLY A 459 10.19 34.34 -31.70
CA GLY A 459 10.88 35.40 -32.47
C GLY A 459 12.41 35.30 -32.52
N PHE A 460 13.05 34.47 -31.71
CA PHE A 460 14.49 34.21 -31.67
C PHE A 460 14.85 32.82 -32.23
N GLY A 461 14.07 32.27 -33.15
CA GLY A 461 14.30 30.96 -33.79
C GLY A 461 14.41 29.87 -32.74
N ASN A 462 13.70 28.92 -32.57
CA ASN A 462 13.76 27.70 -31.70
C ASN A 462 14.61 27.78 -30.41
N VAL A 463 14.81 28.97 -29.82
CA VAL A 463 15.49 29.13 -28.55
C VAL A 463 14.52 28.89 -27.43
N ASN A 464 14.92 28.05 -26.46
CA ASN A 464 14.18 27.81 -25.23
C ASN A 464 14.90 28.49 -24.08
N LEU A 465 14.15 29.14 -23.21
CA LEU A 465 14.61 29.57 -21.89
C LEU A 465 14.10 28.60 -20.84
N ASN A 466 15.02 27.96 -20.15
CA ASN A 466 14.75 27.20 -18.96
C ASN A 466 15.31 27.94 -17.74
N TRP A 467 14.69 27.85 -16.60
CA TRP A 467 15.20 28.45 -15.37
C TRP A 467 14.98 27.57 -14.18
N ASP A 468 15.94 27.63 -13.27
CA ASP A 468 15.88 27.12 -11.90
C ASP A 468 16.13 28.31 -10.98
N ALA A 469 15.19 28.59 -10.10
CA ALA A 469 15.30 29.65 -9.10
C ALA A 469 15.00 29.06 -7.74
N THR A 470 15.99 29.07 -6.85
CA THR A 470 15.90 28.45 -5.54
C THR A 470 16.16 29.46 -4.44
N TYR A 471 15.30 29.47 -3.44
CA TYR A 471 15.54 30.14 -2.17
C TYR A 471 15.57 29.13 -1.05
N VAL A 472 16.58 29.13 -0.19
CA VAL A 472 16.69 28.26 0.99
C VAL A 472 17.07 29.07 2.20
N TYR A 473 16.35 28.86 3.30
CA TYR A 473 16.79 29.25 4.63
C TYR A 473 17.33 28.03 5.36
N PHE A 474 18.63 28.03 5.61
CA PHE A 474 19.36 26.98 6.34
C PHE A 474 19.44 27.33 7.81
N TRP A 475 18.88 26.45 8.63
CA TRP A 475 18.95 26.57 10.09
C TRP A 475 19.64 25.33 10.68
N ARG A 476 20.41 25.53 11.72
CA ARG A 476 20.99 24.45 12.58
C ARG A 476 21.08 24.92 14.02
N GLU A 477 21.23 23.97 14.96
CA GLU A 477 21.32 24.27 16.40
C GLU A 477 22.61 25.04 16.74
N GLU A 478 23.72 24.64 16.13
CA GLU A 478 25.04 25.27 16.30
C GLU A 478 25.83 25.18 14.98
N GLY A 479 26.49 26.24 14.59
CA GLY A 479 27.23 26.33 13.33
C GLY A 479 26.74 27.48 12.45
N THR A 480 27.22 27.53 11.22
CA THR A 480 26.82 28.53 10.23
C THR A 480 25.57 28.06 9.45
N GLY A 481 24.65 28.93 9.22
CA GLY A 481 23.48 28.79 8.37
C GLY A 481 23.15 30.10 7.66
N GLY A 482 21.87 30.35 7.35
CA GLY A 482 21.47 31.61 6.72
C GLY A 482 20.63 31.42 5.46
N HIS A 483 20.62 32.42 4.59
CA HIS A 483 19.81 32.44 3.39
C HIS A 483 20.67 32.24 2.15
N ARG A 484 20.19 31.45 1.21
CA ARG A 484 20.74 31.35 -0.16
C ARG A 484 19.63 31.61 -1.17
N ILE A 485 19.93 32.47 -2.14
CA ILE A 485 19.12 32.67 -3.34
C ILE A 485 20.00 32.27 -4.53
N ASP A 486 19.55 31.32 -5.31
CA ASP A 486 20.26 30.82 -6.48
C ASP A 486 19.36 30.95 -7.72
N LEU A 487 19.84 31.67 -8.74
CA LEU A 487 19.13 31.92 -9.98
C LEU A 487 19.94 31.35 -11.14
N TYR A 488 19.35 30.41 -11.88
CA TYR A 488 20.03 29.73 -12.96
C TYR A 488 19.18 29.66 -14.25
N PRO A 489 19.07 30.77 -15.00
CA PRO A 489 18.50 30.75 -16.35
C PRO A 489 19.47 30.12 -17.36
N ARG A 490 18.91 29.26 -18.24
CA ARG A 490 19.63 28.56 -19.30
C ARG A 490 18.94 28.80 -20.63
N PHE A 491 19.71 29.14 -21.67
CA PHE A 491 19.26 29.36 -23.02
C PHE A 491 19.73 28.20 -23.87
N SER A 492 18.82 27.42 -24.42
CA SER A 492 19.16 26.29 -25.27
C SER A 492 18.56 26.44 -26.67
N ALA A 493 19.31 26.07 -27.68
CA ALA A 493 18.88 26.09 -29.06
C ALA A 493 19.43 24.89 -29.84
N PRO A 494 18.66 24.29 -30.76
CA PRO A 494 19.18 23.36 -31.74
C PRO A 494 20.05 24.15 -32.75
N ILE A 495 21.23 23.60 -33.07
CA ILE A 495 22.11 24.18 -34.07
C ILE A 495 21.98 23.35 -35.36
N PRO A 496 21.41 23.90 -36.46
CA PRO A 496 21.15 23.10 -37.67
C PRO A 496 22.43 22.92 -38.50
N LEU A 497 23.35 22.08 -38.03
CA LEU A 497 24.60 21.80 -38.74
C LEU A 497 24.37 20.94 -39.99
N SER A 498 23.49 19.93 -39.89
CA SER A 498 23.14 19.02 -40.96
C SER A 498 21.78 18.36 -40.69
N PRO A 499 21.02 17.96 -41.72
CA PRO A 499 19.79 17.19 -41.54
C PRO A 499 20.01 15.80 -40.88
N TYR A 500 21.27 15.33 -40.87
CA TYR A 500 21.65 14.02 -40.32
C TYR A 500 22.26 14.13 -38.93
N LEU A 501 22.47 15.33 -38.42
CA LEU A 501 23.07 15.56 -37.10
C LEU A 501 22.05 16.23 -36.18
N GLU A 502 21.88 15.65 -35.03
CA GLU A 502 21.22 16.25 -33.89
C GLU A 502 22.27 17.09 -33.15
N SER A 503 22.10 18.40 -33.11
CA SER A 503 23.04 19.27 -32.41
C SER A 503 22.33 20.36 -31.65
N ARG A 504 22.80 20.59 -30.43
CA ARG A 504 22.22 21.53 -29.47
C ARG A 504 23.34 22.27 -28.76
N ALA A 505 23.14 23.55 -28.51
CA ALA A 505 23.97 24.31 -27.60
C ALA A 505 23.08 24.91 -26.49
N GLU A 506 23.66 25.00 -25.31
CA GLU A 506 23.06 25.62 -24.14
C GLU A 506 24.08 26.53 -23.47
N VAL A 507 23.62 27.69 -23.01
CA VAL A 507 24.42 28.66 -22.21
C VAL A 507 23.63 28.90 -20.94
N GLY A 508 24.24 28.62 -19.81
CA GLY A 508 23.74 28.89 -18.48
C GLY A 508 24.40 30.11 -17.83
N ILE A 509 23.63 30.85 -17.07
CA ILE A 509 24.12 31.95 -16.22
C ILE A 509 23.59 31.69 -14.82
N ARG A 510 24.50 31.62 -13.86
CA ARG A 510 24.13 31.31 -12.48
C ARG A 510 24.60 32.41 -11.54
N ASP A 511 23.68 32.97 -10.77
CA ASP A 511 23.94 34.00 -9.76
C ASP A 511 23.42 33.52 -8.42
N THR A 512 24.35 33.35 -7.46
CA THR A 512 24.05 32.80 -6.13
C THR A 512 24.41 33.83 -5.07
N TYR A 513 23.40 34.31 -4.31
CA TYR A 513 23.55 35.22 -3.21
C TYR A 513 23.41 34.50 -1.88
N TYR A 514 24.34 34.79 -0.93
CA TYR A 514 24.37 34.27 0.41
C TYR A 514 24.20 35.37 1.45
N SER A 515 23.45 35.08 2.51
CA SER A 515 23.42 35.91 3.73
C SER A 515 23.60 34.97 4.91
N VAL A 516 24.84 34.92 5.39
CA VAL A 516 25.28 34.01 6.45
C VAL A 516 24.78 34.47 7.82
N GLN A 517 24.36 33.52 8.64
CA GLN A 517 23.94 33.69 10.02
C GLN A 517 24.69 32.68 10.91
N GLU A 518 25.03 33.10 12.10
CA GLU A 518 25.68 32.28 13.12
C GLU A 518 24.65 31.76 14.12
N PHE A 519 24.77 30.51 14.50
CA PHE A 519 23.93 29.85 15.49
C PHE A 519 24.79 29.23 16.59
N GLY A 520 24.34 29.33 17.84
CA GLY A 520 25.14 28.88 19.00
C GLY A 520 26.39 29.71 19.20
N ASP A 521 27.51 29.05 19.46
CA ASP A 521 28.81 29.65 19.68
C ASP A 521 29.68 29.70 18.41
N ALA A 522 29.08 29.55 17.23
CA ALA A 522 29.80 29.59 15.95
C ALA A 522 30.22 31.01 15.58
N GLU A 523 31.37 31.14 14.97
CA GLU A 523 31.92 32.38 14.43
C GLU A 523 32.10 32.21 12.91
N TRP A 524 31.77 33.24 12.15
CA TRP A 524 32.00 33.32 10.71
C TRP A 524 32.99 34.43 10.43
N GLU A 525 34.17 34.08 9.88
CA GLU A 525 35.28 35.02 9.73
C GLU A 525 35.15 35.91 8.49
N GLU A 526 34.35 35.49 7.51
CA GLU A 526 34.17 36.17 6.24
C GLU A 526 32.96 37.12 6.22
N ASP A 527 32.77 37.85 5.11
CA ASP A 527 31.63 38.73 4.95
C ASP A 527 30.30 37.96 5.02
N SER A 528 29.36 38.45 5.80
CA SER A 528 28.05 37.81 5.95
C SER A 528 27.17 37.87 4.68
N GLY A 529 27.43 38.85 3.81
CA GLY A 529 26.75 38.99 2.52
C GLY A 529 27.70 38.70 1.37
N GLN A 530 27.54 37.62 0.64
CA GLN A 530 28.44 37.19 -0.43
C GLN A 530 27.64 36.87 -1.70
N ASN A 531 28.33 36.95 -2.84
CA ASN A 531 27.74 36.65 -4.14
C ASN A 531 28.73 35.86 -4.99
N ARG A 532 28.19 34.86 -5.72
CA ARG A 532 28.93 34.09 -6.71
C ARG A 532 28.24 34.17 -8.05
N PHE A 533 29.00 34.47 -9.10
CA PHE A 533 28.52 34.51 -10.50
C PHE A 533 29.27 33.48 -11.33
N LEU A 534 28.54 32.55 -11.95
CA LEU A 534 29.09 31.53 -12.83
C LEU A 534 28.37 31.60 -14.20
N TYR A 535 29.03 31.10 -15.20
CA TYR A 535 28.41 30.81 -16.50
C TYR A 535 28.91 29.46 -17.00
N ASP A 536 28.07 28.74 -17.70
CA ASP A 536 28.42 27.48 -18.31
C ASP A 536 28.00 27.40 -19.76
N ILE A 537 28.71 26.54 -20.50
CA ILE A 537 28.43 26.28 -21.90
C ILE A 537 28.38 24.77 -22.07
N HIS A 538 27.27 24.29 -22.60
CA HIS A 538 27.09 22.90 -22.98
C HIS A 538 26.80 22.79 -24.48
N GLY A 539 27.46 21.87 -25.16
CA GLY A 539 27.24 21.58 -26.55
C GLY A 539 27.15 20.07 -26.80
N GLU A 540 26.16 19.65 -27.54
CA GLU A 540 25.96 18.25 -27.89
C GLU A 540 25.83 18.07 -29.40
N ILE A 541 26.50 17.08 -29.98
CA ILE A 541 26.38 16.65 -31.37
C ILE A 541 26.24 15.13 -31.38
N GLY A 542 25.17 14.63 -31.98
CA GLY A 542 24.92 13.23 -32.15
C GLY A 542 24.23 12.88 -33.45
N THR A 543 24.04 11.62 -33.70
CA THR A 543 23.22 11.12 -34.82
C THR A 543 22.58 9.80 -34.44
N SER A 544 21.42 9.52 -35.03
CA SER A 544 20.72 8.24 -34.79
C SER A 544 20.78 7.38 -36.06
N LEU A 545 21.51 6.29 -36.00
CA LEU A 545 21.59 5.26 -37.05
C LEU A 545 20.63 4.13 -36.74
N MET A 546 19.66 3.88 -37.59
CA MET A 546 18.59 2.91 -37.36
C MET A 546 18.60 1.83 -38.43
N ARG A 547 18.41 0.59 -38.01
CA ARG A 547 18.30 -0.57 -38.90
C ARG A 547 17.30 -1.62 -38.42
N ASN A 548 16.45 -2.02 -39.34
CA ASN A 548 15.49 -3.10 -39.15
C ASN A 548 16.04 -4.40 -39.76
N TYR A 549 16.02 -5.48 -38.99
CA TYR A 549 16.41 -6.82 -39.40
C TYR A 549 15.17 -7.72 -39.38
N PRO A 550 14.59 -8.09 -40.54
CA PRO A 550 13.42 -8.98 -40.58
C PRO A 550 13.74 -10.34 -39.96
N LEU A 551 12.89 -10.84 -39.08
CA LEU A 551 13.02 -12.16 -38.47
C LEU A 551 12.28 -13.19 -39.30
N SER A 552 12.95 -14.34 -39.59
CA SER A 552 12.37 -15.46 -40.32
C SER A 552 11.31 -16.16 -39.44
N GLY A 553 10.02 -16.12 -39.79
CA GLY A 553 8.97 -16.76 -38.98
C GLY A 553 7.53 -16.40 -39.28
N GLY A 554 7.26 -15.58 -40.28
CA GLY A 554 5.90 -15.43 -40.84
C GLY A 554 4.97 -14.39 -40.19
N ASN A 555 5.37 -13.72 -39.08
CA ASN A 555 4.52 -12.73 -38.39
C ASN A 555 4.94 -11.27 -38.60
N ASN A 556 5.59 -10.93 -39.71
CA ASN A 556 6.07 -9.55 -39.98
C ASN A 556 6.83 -8.92 -38.77
N ARG A 557 7.56 -9.77 -38.04
CA ARG A 557 8.40 -9.38 -36.90
C ARG A 557 9.79 -8.96 -37.40
N SER A 558 10.33 -7.95 -36.74
CA SER A 558 11.68 -7.45 -37.01
C SER A 558 12.41 -7.13 -35.72
N PHE A 559 13.73 -7.24 -35.80
CA PHE A 559 14.65 -6.78 -34.77
C PHE A 559 15.13 -5.39 -35.16
N TYR A 560 14.76 -4.39 -34.38
CA TYR A 560 15.12 -3.00 -34.59
C TYR A 560 16.35 -2.66 -33.75
N HIS A 561 17.38 -2.10 -34.39
CA HIS A 561 18.60 -1.63 -33.76
C HIS A 561 18.78 -0.15 -34.03
N GLN A 562 18.90 0.64 -32.97
CA GLN A 562 19.27 2.02 -32.99
C GLN A 562 20.64 2.21 -32.35
N LEU A 563 21.58 2.81 -33.09
CA LEU A 563 22.90 3.21 -32.61
C LEU A 563 22.97 4.73 -32.60
N ARG A 564 23.21 5.35 -31.45
CA ARG A 564 23.36 6.80 -31.28
C ARG A 564 24.76 7.13 -30.78
N PRO A 565 25.74 7.39 -31.68
CA PRO A 565 27.01 8.01 -31.30
C PRO A 565 26.79 9.49 -30.99
N TYR A 566 27.48 10.01 -30.00
CA TYR A 566 27.42 11.40 -29.59
C TYR A 566 28.72 11.90 -29.01
N VAL A 567 28.87 13.22 -29.03
CA VAL A 567 29.95 13.95 -28.36
C VAL A 567 29.32 15.14 -27.67
N GLU A 568 29.68 15.36 -26.44
CA GLU A 568 29.27 16.49 -25.61
C GLU A 568 30.52 17.29 -25.21
N TYR A 569 30.37 18.59 -25.08
CA TYR A 569 31.39 19.46 -24.50
C TYR A 569 30.78 20.28 -23.38
N ASP A 570 31.39 20.22 -22.24
CA ASP A 570 30.99 20.96 -21.05
C ASP A 570 32.10 21.91 -20.62
N PHE A 571 31.74 23.17 -20.41
CA PHE A 571 32.64 24.18 -19.92
C PHE A 571 32.04 24.99 -18.80
N LEU A 572 32.77 25.11 -17.69
CA LEU A 572 32.51 26.00 -16.56
C LEU A 572 33.84 26.55 -16.09
N PRO A 573 34.01 27.91 -16.01
CA PRO A 573 35.24 28.52 -15.64
C PRO A 573 35.59 28.25 -14.16
N ASP A 574 36.85 28.38 -13.85
CA ASP A 574 37.31 28.43 -12.47
C ASP A 574 36.82 29.72 -11.78
N GLU A 575 36.34 29.59 -10.57
CA GLU A 575 35.95 30.71 -9.70
C GLU A 575 36.33 30.38 -8.26
N ASP A 576 36.96 31.32 -7.60
CA ASP A 576 37.32 31.18 -6.19
C ASP A 576 36.05 31.14 -5.32
N GLN A 577 35.85 30.05 -4.61
CA GLN A 577 34.69 29.80 -3.79
C GLN A 577 35.05 29.49 -2.32
N ASP A 578 36.31 29.59 -1.95
CA ASP A 578 36.80 29.17 -0.63
C ASP A 578 36.18 30.00 0.50
N ASP A 579 35.97 31.28 0.29
CA ASP A 579 35.36 32.20 1.25
C ASP A 579 33.82 32.05 1.36
N LEU A 580 33.19 31.28 0.47
CA LEU A 580 31.72 31.08 0.49
C LEU A 580 31.30 30.08 1.56
N PRO A 581 30.12 30.24 2.17
CA PRO A 581 29.59 29.23 3.08
C PRO A 581 29.35 27.90 2.36
N TYR A 582 29.51 26.79 3.07
CA TYR A 582 29.20 25.47 2.56
C TYR A 582 27.97 24.89 3.26
N PHE A 583 26.80 24.91 2.58
CA PHE A 583 25.57 24.33 3.06
C PHE A 583 25.24 23.03 2.32
N THR A 584 25.48 23.01 1.01
CA THR A 584 25.22 21.87 0.13
C THR A 584 26.26 21.84 -1.00
N SER A 585 26.27 20.77 -1.79
CA SER A 585 27.14 20.65 -2.99
C SER A 585 26.97 21.78 -4.01
N VAL A 586 25.83 22.48 -4.00
CA VAL A 586 25.60 23.66 -4.86
C VAL A 586 26.55 24.83 -4.52
N ASP A 587 27.13 24.87 -3.33
CA ASP A 587 27.97 25.96 -2.85
C ASP A 587 29.44 25.79 -3.26
N ARG A 588 29.81 24.64 -3.79
CA ARG A 588 31.10 24.34 -4.39
C ARG A 588 30.86 23.68 -5.75
N ILE A 589 30.98 24.42 -6.83
CA ILE A 589 30.83 23.95 -8.20
C ILE A 589 32.21 23.97 -8.83
N GLU A 590 32.74 22.80 -9.08
CA GLU A 590 34.10 22.65 -9.63
C GLU A 590 34.14 23.11 -11.09
N GLN A 591 35.27 23.73 -11.47
CA GLN A 591 35.52 24.05 -12.86
C GLN A 591 35.40 22.81 -13.76
N ARG A 592 34.99 23.03 -14.98
CA ARG A 592 34.82 21.95 -15.96
C ARG A 592 35.28 22.41 -17.35
N SER A 593 36.07 21.60 -17.99
CA SER A 593 36.37 21.74 -19.40
C SER A 593 36.65 20.35 -19.93
N GLU A 594 35.61 19.70 -20.43
CA GLU A 594 35.68 18.30 -20.81
C GLU A 594 34.91 17.96 -22.08
N ILE A 595 35.40 17.00 -22.82
CA ILE A 595 34.66 16.34 -23.89
C ILE A 595 34.24 14.95 -23.41
N THR A 596 32.94 14.69 -23.43
CA THR A 596 32.36 13.36 -23.23
C THR A 596 31.97 12.78 -24.59
N TYR A 597 32.43 11.55 -24.84
CA TYR A 597 32.06 10.82 -26.06
C TYR A 597 31.52 9.45 -25.71
N GLY A 598 30.56 9.01 -26.51
CA GLY A 598 29.92 7.74 -26.24
C GLY A 598 29.04 7.27 -27.36
N PHE A 599 28.48 6.09 -27.18
CA PHE A 599 27.40 5.62 -28.03
C PHE A 599 26.40 4.79 -27.23
N ASP A 600 25.14 5.02 -27.54
CA ASP A 600 24.02 4.27 -27.01
C ASP A 600 23.49 3.33 -28.07
N ASN A 601 23.31 2.07 -27.73
CA ASN A 601 22.63 1.10 -28.57
C ASN A 601 21.34 0.69 -27.90
N PHE A 602 20.26 0.67 -28.68
CA PHE A 602 18.95 0.19 -28.24
C PHE A 602 18.52 -0.94 -29.17
N PHE A 603 17.97 -1.97 -28.58
CA PHE A 603 17.50 -3.15 -29.29
C PHE A 603 16.06 -3.40 -28.95
N GLU A 604 15.19 -3.46 -29.97
CA GLU A 604 13.75 -3.65 -29.80
C GLU A 604 13.25 -4.79 -30.69
N LEU A 605 12.22 -5.48 -30.25
CA LEU A 605 11.44 -6.36 -31.09
C LEU A 605 10.19 -5.61 -31.54
N GLN A 606 9.95 -5.64 -32.85
CA GLN A 606 8.79 -4.97 -33.47
C GLN A 606 7.95 -6.00 -34.21
N GLU A 607 6.62 -5.85 -34.15
CA GLU A 607 5.66 -6.58 -34.96
C GLU A 607 4.84 -5.58 -35.78
N ASN A 608 4.77 -5.76 -37.12
CA ASN A 608 4.11 -4.85 -38.05
C ASN A 608 4.62 -3.38 -37.97
N ASN A 609 5.87 -3.15 -37.61
CA ASN A 609 6.53 -1.87 -37.33
C ASN A 609 6.07 -1.17 -36.04
N ASP A 610 5.28 -1.81 -35.22
CA ASP A 610 4.96 -1.33 -33.89
C ASP A 610 5.88 -1.99 -32.84
N LEU A 611 6.22 -1.26 -31.77
CA LEU A 611 7.03 -1.79 -30.67
C LEU A 611 6.30 -2.97 -30.02
N GLU A 612 6.90 -4.17 -30.10
CA GLU A 612 6.41 -5.34 -29.37
C GLU A 612 6.96 -5.35 -27.94
N ARG A 613 8.30 -5.18 -27.83
CA ARG A 613 9.00 -5.04 -26.55
C ARG A 613 10.43 -4.58 -26.71
N ASP A 614 10.97 -3.99 -25.65
CA ASP A 614 12.40 -3.77 -25.52
C ASP A 614 13.12 -5.12 -25.40
N TYR A 615 14.25 -5.26 -26.08
CA TYR A 615 15.11 -6.45 -26.01
C TYR A 615 16.38 -6.19 -25.22
N GLY A 616 16.86 -4.95 -25.21
CA GLY A 616 18.01 -4.54 -24.44
C GLY A 616 18.64 -3.24 -24.89
N TYR A 617 19.65 -2.85 -24.17
CA TYR A 617 20.50 -1.71 -24.49
C TYR A 617 21.96 -1.98 -24.14
N PHE A 618 22.86 -1.28 -24.83
CA PHE A 618 24.28 -1.24 -24.50
C PHE A 618 24.77 0.20 -24.66
N LYS A 619 25.26 0.76 -23.56
CA LYS A 619 25.75 2.15 -23.51
C LYS A 619 27.17 2.17 -23.02
N ILE A 620 28.00 2.99 -23.64
CA ILE A 620 29.37 3.24 -23.23
C ILE A 620 29.70 4.72 -23.39
N LYS A 621 30.34 5.30 -22.38
CA LYS A 621 30.82 6.67 -22.42
C LYS A 621 32.11 6.84 -21.65
N GLN A 622 32.87 7.85 -22.02
CA GLN A 622 34.07 8.30 -21.34
C GLN A 622 34.25 9.80 -21.59
N SER A 623 34.80 10.50 -20.60
CA SER A 623 35.14 11.93 -20.71
C SER A 623 36.66 12.12 -20.74
N TYR A 624 37.07 13.21 -21.37
CA TYR A 624 38.44 13.70 -21.37
C TYR A 624 38.45 15.13 -20.85
N SER A 625 39.17 15.37 -19.76
CA SER A 625 39.36 16.68 -19.13
C SER A 625 40.49 17.46 -19.80
N PHE A 626 40.25 18.74 -20.06
CA PHE A 626 41.29 19.68 -20.51
C PHE A 626 41.90 20.50 -19.39
N LEU A 627 41.54 20.24 -18.15
CA LEU A 627 42.07 20.97 -17.01
C LEU A 627 43.51 20.59 -16.75
N SER A 628 44.31 21.56 -16.34
CA SER A 628 45.74 21.33 -16.03
C SER A 628 45.96 20.48 -14.78
N GLU A 629 44.99 20.46 -13.87
CA GLU A 629 44.99 19.67 -12.66
C GLU A 629 44.83 18.17 -12.98
N ASP A 630 44.10 17.84 -14.03
CA ASP A 630 43.86 16.47 -14.51
C ASP A 630 44.90 16.02 -15.53
N SER A 631 46.00 16.76 -15.72
CA SER A 631 46.98 16.52 -16.81
C SER A 631 47.65 15.15 -16.77
N ASP A 632 47.73 14.52 -15.60
CA ASP A 632 48.34 13.21 -15.42
C ASP A 632 47.33 12.09 -15.70
N GLU A 633 46.01 12.30 -15.38
CA GLU A 633 44.92 11.36 -15.57
C GLU A 633 43.69 12.01 -16.21
N PRO A 634 43.79 12.54 -17.46
CA PRO A 634 42.71 13.31 -18.07
C PRO A 634 41.46 12.52 -18.47
N PHE A 635 41.53 11.19 -18.53
CA PHE A 635 40.37 10.38 -18.87
C PHE A 635 39.60 9.98 -17.63
N SER A 636 38.28 10.15 -17.67
CA SER A 636 37.39 9.59 -16.67
C SER A 636 37.33 8.05 -16.77
N PHE A 637 36.69 7.41 -15.81
CA PHE A 637 36.34 6.00 -15.96
C PHE A 637 35.52 5.76 -17.24
N ILE A 638 35.74 4.63 -17.89
CA ILE A 638 34.85 4.15 -18.93
C ILE A 638 33.59 3.60 -18.24
N ASN A 639 32.46 4.28 -18.41
CA ASN A 639 31.19 3.80 -17.91
C ASN A 639 30.52 2.91 -18.92
N VAL A 640 30.22 1.66 -18.55
CA VAL A 640 29.50 0.70 -19.39
C VAL A 640 28.20 0.30 -18.71
N LYS A 641 27.09 0.34 -19.47
CA LYS A 641 25.78 -0.12 -19.04
C LYS A 641 25.20 -1.07 -20.08
N LEU A 642 24.84 -2.28 -19.64
CA LEU A 642 24.19 -3.29 -20.45
C LEU A 642 22.87 -3.69 -19.79
N GLY A 643 21.78 -3.65 -20.53
CA GLY A 643 20.50 -4.22 -20.13
C GLY A 643 20.10 -5.27 -21.16
N TRP A 644 19.67 -6.41 -20.70
CA TRP A 644 19.23 -7.50 -21.56
C TRP A 644 17.91 -8.09 -21.07
N LEU A 645 16.90 -8.06 -21.91
CA LEU A 645 15.55 -8.56 -21.66
C LEU A 645 15.24 -9.75 -22.59
N PRO A 646 15.89 -10.94 -22.37
CA PRO A 646 15.73 -12.08 -23.25
C PRO A 646 14.29 -12.58 -23.33
N LEU A 647 13.54 -12.41 -22.24
CA LEU A 647 12.12 -12.73 -22.10
C LEU A 647 11.39 -11.53 -21.50
N SER A 648 10.09 -11.38 -21.75
CA SER A 648 9.26 -10.35 -21.08
C SER A 648 9.21 -10.51 -19.55
N SER A 649 9.61 -11.67 -19.06
CA SER A 649 9.66 -12.04 -17.64
C SER A 649 11.06 -11.97 -17.03
N MET A 650 12.09 -11.63 -17.81
CA MET A 650 13.49 -11.66 -17.36
C MET A 650 14.20 -10.38 -17.72
N ASP A 651 14.79 -9.76 -16.71
CA ASP A 651 15.61 -8.55 -16.82
C ASP A 651 17.01 -8.84 -16.25
N ILE A 652 18.04 -8.55 -17.04
CA ILE A 652 19.43 -8.66 -16.62
C ILE A 652 20.09 -7.32 -16.88
N SER A 653 20.66 -6.70 -15.87
CA SER A 653 21.45 -5.50 -16.01
C SER A 653 22.88 -5.69 -15.52
N TYR A 654 23.80 -5.04 -16.21
CA TYR A 654 25.21 -4.96 -15.81
C TYR A 654 25.71 -3.55 -15.98
N LYS A 655 26.29 -3.01 -14.93
CA LYS A 655 26.92 -1.68 -14.91
C LYS A 655 28.35 -1.85 -14.41
N THR A 656 29.30 -1.19 -15.04
CA THR A 656 30.69 -1.23 -14.62
C THR A 656 31.40 0.08 -14.94
N ASP A 657 32.34 0.45 -14.08
CA ASP A 657 33.28 1.54 -14.26
C ASP A 657 34.68 0.96 -14.38
N ILE A 658 35.39 1.37 -15.41
CA ILE A 658 36.74 0.88 -15.73
C ILE A 658 37.69 2.05 -15.66
N ASP A 659 38.65 1.99 -14.77
CA ASP A 659 39.79 2.89 -14.75
C ASP A 659 40.78 2.50 -15.87
N VAL A 660 41.23 3.51 -16.61
CA VAL A 660 42.16 3.31 -17.76
C VAL A 660 43.62 3.41 -17.36
N TYR A 661 43.91 3.79 -16.10
CA TYR A 661 45.30 4.01 -15.61
C TYR A 661 45.83 2.79 -14.89
N ASP A 662 45.40 2.56 -13.66
CA ASP A 662 46.05 1.53 -12.80
C ASP A 662 45.09 0.45 -12.30
N SER A 663 43.84 0.78 -11.95
CA SER A 663 42.97 -0.11 -11.18
C SER A 663 42.15 -1.07 -12.05
N GLY A 664 41.96 -0.78 -13.33
CA GLY A 664 41.13 -1.60 -14.21
C GLY A 664 39.63 -1.52 -13.85
N PHE A 665 39.01 -2.61 -13.46
CA PHE A 665 37.60 -2.60 -13.05
C PHE A 665 37.47 -2.09 -11.61
N VAL A 666 36.78 -0.94 -11.43
CA VAL A 666 36.59 -0.27 -10.14
C VAL A 666 35.25 -0.59 -9.52
N ARG A 667 34.22 -0.70 -10.36
CA ARG A 667 32.85 -0.99 -9.92
C ARG A 667 32.21 -2.04 -10.81
N HIS A 668 31.44 -2.93 -10.18
CA HIS A 668 30.55 -3.86 -10.87
C HIS A 668 29.20 -3.89 -10.16
N ASN A 669 28.14 -3.82 -10.92
CA ASN A 669 26.81 -4.15 -10.45
C ASN A 669 26.15 -5.07 -11.48
N VAL A 670 25.80 -6.28 -11.05
CA VAL A 670 25.11 -7.26 -11.86
C VAL A 670 23.78 -7.56 -11.17
N GLU A 671 22.68 -7.31 -11.85
CA GLU A 671 21.34 -7.63 -11.36
C GLU A 671 20.63 -8.54 -12.35
N ALA A 672 19.97 -9.57 -11.85
CA ALA A 672 19.14 -10.45 -12.64
C ALA A 672 17.80 -10.67 -11.92
N LEU A 673 16.70 -10.32 -12.58
CA LEU A 673 15.33 -10.50 -12.11
C LEU A 673 14.58 -11.44 -13.06
N TYR A 674 13.87 -12.41 -12.49
CA TYR A 674 13.02 -13.32 -13.23
C TYR A 674 11.63 -13.42 -12.56
N ASN A 675 10.59 -13.08 -13.31
CA ASN A 675 9.20 -13.15 -12.88
C ASN A 675 8.48 -14.23 -13.69
N THR A 676 7.94 -15.25 -13.02
CA THR A 676 7.19 -16.31 -13.72
C THR A 676 5.75 -15.88 -14.02
N GLY A 677 5.09 -16.52 -15.00
CA GLY A 677 3.67 -16.31 -15.26
C GLY A 677 2.73 -16.74 -14.11
N ARG A 678 3.24 -17.44 -13.09
CA ARG A 678 2.52 -17.79 -11.85
C ARG A 678 2.64 -16.72 -10.78
N GLY A 679 3.48 -15.69 -10.98
CA GLY A 679 3.77 -14.65 -9.99
C GLY A 679 4.96 -14.98 -9.08
N ASP A 680 5.75 -16.04 -9.36
CA ASP A 680 7.02 -16.25 -8.65
C ASP A 680 8.03 -15.20 -9.11
N ARG A 681 8.87 -14.73 -8.19
CA ARG A 681 9.92 -13.75 -8.43
C ARG A 681 11.25 -14.25 -7.88
N PHE A 682 12.28 -14.22 -8.69
CA PHE A 682 13.65 -14.56 -8.35
C PHE A 682 14.54 -13.37 -8.70
N GLY A 683 15.33 -12.92 -7.75
CA GLY A 683 16.27 -11.82 -7.93
C GLY A 683 17.63 -12.19 -7.38
N VAL A 684 18.70 -11.81 -8.06
CA VAL A 684 20.08 -11.86 -7.58
C VAL A 684 20.75 -10.56 -7.99
N GLU A 685 21.47 -9.96 -7.08
CA GLU A 685 22.29 -8.79 -7.30
C GLU A 685 23.69 -9.03 -6.71
N TYR A 686 24.71 -8.66 -7.45
CA TYR A 686 26.10 -8.62 -6.98
C TYR A 686 26.60 -7.20 -7.17
N VAL A 687 27.13 -6.63 -6.10
CA VAL A 687 27.71 -5.28 -6.05
C VAL A 687 29.17 -5.41 -5.64
N PHE A 688 30.05 -4.80 -6.41
CA PHE A 688 31.46 -4.59 -6.08
C PHE A 688 31.81 -3.13 -6.30
N ASP A 689 32.43 -2.49 -5.32
CA ASP A 689 32.96 -1.13 -5.37
C ASP A 689 34.28 -1.08 -4.64
N ASP A 690 35.38 -0.95 -5.39
CA ASP A 690 36.75 -0.89 -4.86
C ASP A 690 37.03 0.41 -4.11
N ILE A 691 36.34 1.51 -4.50
CA ILE A 691 36.51 2.82 -3.86
C ILE A 691 35.93 2.79 -2.43
N ASP A 692 34.73 2.24 -2.28
CA ASP A 692 34.05 2.15 -1.00
C ASP A 692 34.37 0.84 -0.25
N ASN A 693 35.26 0.00 -0.81
CA ASN A 693 35.63 -1.32 -0.28
C ASN A 693 34.39 -2.21 0.01
N THR A 694 33.43 -2.17 -0.90
CA THR A 694 32.16 -2.90 -0.76
C THR A 694 32.13 -4.08 -1.74
N GLU A 695 31.92 -5.28 -1.21
CA GLU A 695 31.58 -6.45 -2.02
C GLU A 695 30.40 -7.17 -1.38
N GLN A 696 29.28 -7.26 -2.08
CA GLN A 696 28.02 -7.74 -1.52
C GLN A 696 27.23 -8.58 -2.53
N ILE A 697 26.55 -9.60 -2.04
CA ILE A 697 25.59 -10.39 -2.79
C ILE A 697 24.21 -10.36 -2.12
N ASN A 698 23.18 -10.06 -2.92
CA ASN A 698 21.80 -10.01 -2.50
C ASN A 698 21.00 -11.04 -3.27
N ALA A 699 20.08 -11.74 -2.59
CA ALA A 699 19.16 -12.65 -3.26
C ALA A 699 17.74 -12.50 -2.73
N LEU A 700 16.77 -12.59 -3.63
CA LEU A 700 15.34 -12.53 -3.35
C LEU A 700 14.63 -13.70 -4.05
N ILE A 701 13.83 -14.44 -3.29
CA ILE A 701 12.98 -15.50 -3.82
C ILE A 701 11.57 -15.30 -3.23
N LYS A 702 10.58 -15.12 -4.11
CA LYS A 702 9.15 -15.17 -3.76
C LYS A 702 8.52 -16.24 -4.63
N THR A 703 8.00 -17.31 -4.05
CA THR A 703 7.49 -18.44 -4.85
C THR A 703 6.35 -19.18 -4.18
N ALA A 704 5.42 -19.67 -5.00
CA ALA A 704 4.43 -20.67 -4.61
C ALA A 704 5.06 -22.07 -4.76
N LEU A 705 5.56 -22.64 -3.66
CA LEU A 705 6.27 -23.93 -3.65
C LEU A 705 5.38 -25.09 -4.13
N ILE A 706 4.22 -25.24 -3.52
CA ILE A 706 3.17 -26.21 -3.83
C ILE A 706 1.81 -25.57 -3.56
N ALA A 707 0.71 -26.21 -3.95
CA ALA A 707 -0.64 -25.65 -4.02
C ALA A 707 -1.04 -24.71 -2.86
N ASN A 708 -0.58 -24.94 -1.65
CA ASN A 708 -0.98 -24.19 -0.45
C ASN A 708 0.20 -23.53 0.29
N TRP A 709 1.42 -23.67 -0.20
CA TRP A 709 2.61 -23.12 0.44
C TRP A 709 3.25 -22.04 -0.42
N ARG A 710 3.56 -20.91 0.20
CA ARG A 710 4.38 -19.84 -0.36
C ARG A 710 5.63 -19.68 0.47
N ALA A 711 6.73 -19.32 -0.17
CA ALA A 711 7.98 -19.00 0.49
C ALA A 711 8.47 -17.62 -0.01
N ASN A 712 8.87 -16.78 0.93
CA ASN A 712 9.60 -15.56 0.66
C ASN A 712 10.94 -15.68 1.35
N PHE A 713 12.00 -15.44 0.63
CA PHE A 713 13.37 -15.45 1.15
C PHE A 713 14.12 -14.25 0.62
N LYS A 714 14.82 -13.56 1.49
CA LYS A 714 15.71 -12.44 1.19
C LYS A 714 17.00 -12.65 1.96
N ILE A 715 18.13 -12.40 1.35
CA ILE A 715 19.43 -12.38 2.00
C ILE A 715 20.27 -11.24 1.43
N GLU A 716 20.98 -10.54 2.31
CA GLU A 716 21.99 -9.55 2.01
C GLU A 716 23.28 -9.96 2.75
N HIS A 717 24.30 -10.30 2.00
CA HIS A 717 25.57 -10.80 2.55
C HIS A 717 26.73 -9.97 2.04
N SER A 718 27.46 -9.36 2.97
CA SER A 718 28.73 -8.67 2.71
C SER A 718 29.83 -9.71 2.56
N ILE A 719 30.44 -9.77 1.38
CA ILE A 719 31.60 -10.63 1.12
C ILE A 719 32.87 -9.99 1.69
N SER A 720 32.97 -8.65 1.60
CA SER A 720 34.14 -7.91 2.11
C SER A 720 34.29 -8.01 3.63
N GLU A 721 33.16 -8.11 4.37
CA GLU A 721 33.16 -8.23 5.83
C GLU A 721 32.95 -9.67 6.32
N ASP A 722 32.66 -10.61 5.40
CA ASP A 722 32.26 -12.01 5.69
C ASP A 722 31.09 -12.11 6.67
N GLU A 723 30.11 -11.19 6.52
CA GLU A 723 28.98 -11.05 7.41
C GLU A 723 27.65 -11.03 6.65
N THR A 724 26.61 -11.68 7.19
CA THR A 724 25.24 -11.57 6.69
C THR A 724 24.54 -10.40 7.37
N ASN A 725 24.30 -9.32 6.64
CA ASN A 725 23.68 -8.10 7.15
C ASN A 725 22.20 -8.32 7.47
N GLU A 726 21.52 -9.12 6.64
CA GLU A 726 20.09 -9.44 6.83
C GLU A 726 19.75 -10.76 6.15
N MET A 727 18.93 -11.59 6.81
CA MET A 727 18.29 -12.74 6.19
C MET A 727 16.86 -12.89 6.70
N ASN A 728 15.90 -12.89 5.78
CA ASN A 728 14.47 -13.04 6.07
C ASN A 728 13.93 -14.27 5.36
N LEU A 729 13.28 -15.15 6.11
CA LEU A 729 12.57 -16.31 5.58
C LEU A 729 11.15 -16.32 6.12
N SER A 730 10.16 -16.32 5.22
CA SER A 730 8.74 -16.49 5.54
C SER A 730 8.18 -17.70 4.79
N LEU A 731 7.55 -18.60 5.53
CA LEU A 731 6.84 -19.75 5.00
C LEU A 731 5.35 -19.60 5.35
N ILE A 732 4.52 -19.42 4.33
CA ILE A 732 3.09 -19.19 4.47
C ILE A 732 2.34 -20.42 3.99
N TYR A 733 1.58 -21.05 4.89
CA TYR A 733 0.59 -22.06 4.53
C TYR A 733 -0.78 -21.43 4.40
N GLN A 734 -1.37 -21.47 3.20
CA GLN A 734 -2.68 -20.91 2.90
C GLN A 734 -3.70 -22.03 2.69
N ALA A 735 -4.64 -22.18 3.63
CA ALA A 735 -5.84 -23.01 3.46
C ALA A 735 -7.01 -22.15 2.94
N LEU A 736 -8.15 -22.79 2.67
CA LEU A 736 -9.36 -22.06 2.21
C LEU A 736 -9.82 -20.98 3.21
N CYS A 737 -9.68 -21.23 4.51
CA CYS A 737 -10.31 -20.45 5.57
C CYS A 737 -9.33 -19.97 6.63
N TRP A 738 -8.04 -20.19 6.47
CA TRP A 738 -7.01 -19.75 7.40
C TRP A 738 -5.64 -19.79 6.75
N SER A 739 -4.76 -19.00 7.26
CA SER A 739 -3.34 -19.11 6.95
C SER A 739 -2.50 -19.08 8.22
N VAL A 740 -1.33 -19.68 8.14
CA VAL A 740 -0.29 -19.52 9.15
C VAL A 740 1.00 -19.16 8.44
N GLU A 741 1.67 -18.18 8.98
CA GLU A 741 2.99 -17.75 8.57
C GLU A 741 4.00 -18.06 9.66
N PHE A 742 5.11 -18.66 9.26
CA PHE A 742 6.30 -18.86 10.07
C PHE A 742 7.38 -17.96 9.47
N ALA A 743 7.74 -16.92 10.20
CA ALA A 743 8.79 -16.00 9.78
C ALA A 743 10.01 -16.11 10.71
N THR A 744 11.19 -16.03 10.12
CA THR A 744 12.44 -15.84 10.84
C THR A 744 13.22 -14.72 10.19
N GLU A 745 13.70 -13.82 11.01
CA GLU A 745 14.53 -12.69 10.62
C GLU A 745 15.85 -12.79 11.37
N TYR A 746 16.92 -12.66 10.63
CA TYR A 746 18.29 -12.62 11.16
C TYR A 746 18.93 -11.30 10.80
N THR A 747 19.54 -10.66 11.78
CA THR A 747 20.51 -9.59 11.64
C THR A 747 21.68 -9.88 12.58
N PRO A 748 22.85 -9.26 12.43
CA PRO A 748 23.93 -9.40 13.43
C PRO A 748 23.51 -9.06 14.86
N ALA A 749 22.51 -8.17 14.99
CA ALA A 749 22.01 -7.71 16.29
C ALA A 749 20.99 -8.64 16.93
N ASP A 750 20.20 -9.42 16.16
CA ASP A 750 19.07 -10.21 16.70
C ASP A 750 18.65 -11.32 15.74
N THR A 751 18.19 -12.43 16.32
CA THR A 751 17.49 -13.49 15.57
C THR A 751 16.09 -13.62 16.12
N SER A 752 15.07 -13.44 15.28
CA SER A 752 13.68 -13.53 15.66
C SER A 752 12.92 -14.65 14.95
N PHE A 753 11.93 -15.23 15.67
CA PHE A 753 10.98 -16.20 15.16
C PHE A 753 9.57 -15.71 15.44
N LEU A 754 8.74 -15.67 14.43
CA LEU A 754 7.37 -15.19 14.48
C LEU A 754 6.41 -16.23 13.96
N VAL A 755 5.24 -16.34 14.59
CA VAL A 755 4.11 -17.13 14.10
C VAL A 755 2.89 -16.21 14.04
N VAL A 756 2.36 -16.02 12.85
CA VAL A 756 1.18 -15.20 12.60
C VAL A 756 0.04 -16.06 12.10
N PHE A 757 -1.09 -15.99 12.77
CA PHE A 757 -2.32 -16.67 12.37
C PHE A 757 -3.29 -15.69 11.72
N ASN A 758 -3.92 -16.10 10.60
CA ASN A 758 -5.01 -15.37 9.97
C ASN A 758 -6.19 -16.30 9.70
N LEU A 759 -7.40 -15.85 9.98
CA LEU A 759 -8.63 -16.55 9.62
C LEU A 759 -9.37 -15.79 8.52
N ALA A 760 -9.85 -16.50 7.51
CA ALA A 760 -10.63 -15.90 6.44
C ALA A 760 -11.97 -15.39 6.98
N ASN A 761 -12.43 -14.25 6.47
CA ASN A 761 -13.70 -13.61 6.81
C ASN A 761 -13.87 -13.20 8.29
N ILE A 762 -12.79 -13.17 9.07
CA ILE A 762 -12.75 -12.64 10.43
C ILE A 762 -11.62 -11.61 10.50
N GLY A 763 -11.96 -10.35 10.31
CA GLY A 763 -11.00 -9.24 10.24
C GLY A 763 -10.20 -9.22 8.92
N SER A 764 -9.71 -8.07 8.53
CA SER A 764 -8.74 -7.99 7.42
C SER A 764 -7.38 -8.43 7.92
N PRO A 765 -6.63 -9.26 7.18
CA PRO A 765 -5.25 -9.55 7.53
C PRO A 765 -4.45 -8.24 7.56
N ILE A 766 -3.75 -7.99 8.67
CA ILE A 766 -2.89 -6.84 8.78
C ILE A 766 -1.67 -7.12 7.93
N GLY A 767 -1.46 -6.31 6.90
CA GLY A 767 -0.16 -6.15 6.24
C GLY A 767 0.25 -7.18 5.20
N LEU A 768 -0.66 -7.97 4.66
CA LEU A 768 -0.38 -8.79 3.49
C LEU A 768 -1.31 -8.38 2.34
N SER A 769 -0.93 -7.32 1.61
CA SER A 769 -1.42 -7.10 0.25
C SER A 769 -0.66 -8.10 -0.65
N PHE A 770 -1.36 -9.12 -1.14
CA PHE A 770 -0.86 -10.05 -2.14
C PHE A 770 -1.20 -9.56 -3.55
#